data_db895522147ec3d1a9fad966d250562a
#
_entry.id   db895522147ec3d1a9fad966d250562a
#
_cell.length_a   1.000
_cell.length_b   1.000
_cell.length_c   1.000
_cell.angle_alpha   90.00
_cell.angle_beta   90.00
_cell.angle_gamma   90.00
#
_symmetry.space_group_name_H-M   'P 1'
#
loop_
_entity.id
_entity.type
_entity.pdbx_description
1 polymer ?
#
loop_
_entity_poly.entity_id
_entity_poly.type
_entity_poly.pdbx_seq_one_letter_code
_entity_poly.pdbx_strand_id
1 'polypeptide(L)'
;MTSEESSIAQDGLDQKLTQAFDGKVVRKDLVRKVKVGANVPVFVLEFLLGKYCASSDEMAIQMGLKVVNDTLAENYIRPDEFMKAQSKVEQLQGATHTFIDKVKVRLVDSEYWAECNNFNHKFVHISPQYVRDYDRLLTGGVWSQVDMRFEYDEESKGKNPFWISKLQPIQIASFDMDEYRTGRAAFSSDEWVDIVLRTMGYEPDVMDRRLKMLFLTRLIPLAERNYNLVELGPRETGKSYAVQELSPYAALLTGPTTVANMFGHMSGKQKGMVAIWDVVAFDEVADLQKMPKEVITTMKTYCESGTFQRGKEADTGDASIAMFGNTNQPIDVMVQRGHLFEPMPDVIRDDMAFIDRLHYYLPGWEIPKMRPDLFTSHYGFVVDYFAEALRALRKHNFTETLDKHFTLGSHLKTRDQKAVRKTVSGLMKVIYPHGEVTKEELGELVEFAVEGRRRVKEQLKKMGSFEYYQTSFSYSDKETGEEKFVGVPEQGGRDLVATDPLAPGSVYTGTIGADGTVGLYRLEITMTTGTGKLKVAGGVRGTMKESISRAFSYLSSKKVEFGMGKDIDNSDFHVEAIDLLNNGVEAEIGVAFFVAAFSALRHTPVTAATLILGDLSIQGNIKEVRSLTEPLQLAMDNGVKRALVPIENKRQFLEVSGDIMEHVDPVFYGDPKAAAFKALGMN
;
A
#
# COMPACT_ATOMS: atom_id res chain seq x y z
N MET A 1 41.21 -12.53 8.15
CA MET A 1 39.93 -12.55 8.84
C MET A 1 39.09 -13.58 8.13
N THR A 2 39.04 -14.78 8.71
CA THR A 2 38.33 -15.95 8.19
C THR A 2 36.83 -15.71 8.35
N SER A 3 36.15 -15.46 7.23
CA SER A 3 34.68 -15.50 7.17
C SER A 3 34.28 -16.98 7.27
N GLU A 4 33.65 -17.35 8.36
CA GLU A 4 32.82 -18.55 8.43
C GLU A 4 31.65 -18.35 7.43
N GLU A 5 31.85 -18.85 6.20
CA GLU A 5 30.73 -19.10 5.29
C GLU A 5 30.00 -20.34 5.82
N SER A 6 29.02 -20.10 6.72
CA SER A 6 28.09 -21.14 7.13
C SER A 6 27.34 -21.60 5.88
N SER A 7 27.47 -22.87 5.51
CA SER A 7 26.58 -23.48 4.53
C SER A 7 25.15 -23.28 4.95
N ILE A 8 24.38 -22.54 4.15
CA ILE A 8 22.96 -22.28 4.43
C ILE A 8 22.26 -23.62 4.23
N ALA A 9 21.88 -24.26 5.35
CA ALA A 9 21.08 -25.47 5.31
C ALA A 9 19.71 -25.14 4.73
N GLN A 10 19.25 -25.92 3.76
CA GLN A 10 17.86 -25.86 3.29
C GLN A 10 16.92 -26.11 4.47
N ASP A 11 15.96 -25.22 4.68
CA ASP A 11 14.91 -25.42 5.67
C ASP A 11 13.80 -26.35 5.13
N GLY A 12 12.84 -26.71 5.99
CA GLY A 12 11.73 -27.58 5.61
C GLY A 12 10.86 -26.99 4.51
N LEU A 13 10.73 -25.64 4.46
CA LEU A 13 9.96 -24.95 3.45
C LEU A 13 10.67 -24.97 2.09
N ASP A 14 11.99 -24.82 2.05
CA ASP A 14 12.80 -24.93 0.84
C ASP A 14 12.67 -26.32 0.20
N GLN A 15 12.73 -27.39 1.01
CA GLN A 15 12.57 -28.77 0.54
C GLN A 15 11.17 -29.01 -0.04
N LYS A 16 10.14 -28.56 0.68
CA LYS A 16 8.74 -28.68 0.27
C LYS A 16 8.48 -27.92 -1.03
N LEU A 17 9.04 -26.69 -1.16
CA LEU A 17 8.90 -25.86 -2.33
C LEU A 17 9.59 -26.50 -3.56
N THR A 18 10.81 -27.02 -3.39
CA THR A 18 11.55 -27.68 -4.46
C THR A 18 10.83 -28.94 -4.96
N GLN A 19 10.21 -29.72 -4.06
CA GLN A 19 9.42 -30.89 -4.43
C GLN A 19 8.13 -30.55 -5.18
N ALA A 20 7.42 -29.49 -4.75
CA ALA A 20 6.15 -29.10 -5.35
C ALA A 20 6.33 -28.38 -6.71
N PHE A 21 7.47 -27.73 -6.92
CA PHE A 21 7.74 -26.88 -8.09
C PHE A 21 9.14 -27.14 -8.65
N ASP A 22 9.41 -28.41 -9.00
CA ASP A 22 10.69 -28.83 -9.56
C ASP A 22 11.09 -28.01 -10.80
N GLY A 23 12.35 -27.57 -10.82
CA GLY A 23 12.91 -26.74 -11.90
C GLY A 23 12.35 -25.29 -11.99
N LYS A 24 11.48 -24.86 -11.06
CA LYS A 24 10.84 -23.51 -11.07
C LYS A 24 11.30 -22.63 -9.91
N VAL A 25 12.27 -23.08 -9.14
CA VAL A 25 12.79 -22.40 -7.94
C VAL A 25 14.29 -22.16 -8.03
N VAL A 26 14.75 -21.13 -7.34
CA VAL A 26 16.17 -20.73 -7.32
C VAL A 26 16.55 -20.13 -5.96
N ARG A 27 17.80 -20.34 -5.54
CA ARG A 27 18.38 -19.69 -4.35
C ARG A 27 18.59 -18.19 -4.58
N LYS A 28 17.97 -17.35 -3.75
CA LYS A 28 17.94 -15.89 -3.94
C LYS A 28 19.25 -15.19 -3.54
N ASP A 29 20.05 -15.78 -2.64
CA ASP A 29 21.39 -15.25 -2.31
C ASP A 29 22.36 -15.30 -3.50
N LEU A 30 22.28 -16.35 -4.32
CA LEU A 30 23.13 -16.50 -5.50
C LEU A 30 22.85 -15.42 -6.55
N VAL A 31 21.57 -15.04 -6.72
CA VAL A 31 21.17 -13.96 -7.62
C VAL A 31 21.85 -12.65 -7.24
N ARG A 32 21.89 -12.33 -5.94
CA ARG A 32 22.53 -11.10 -5.44
C ARG A 32 24.05 -11.14 -5.63
N LYS A 33 24.69 -12.29 -5.39
CA LYS A 33 26.14 -12.45 -5.59
C LYS A 33 26.55 -12.16 -7.04
N VAL A 34 25.77 -12.63 -8.01
CA VAL A 34 26.07 -12.41 -9.44
C VAL A 34 25.67 -10.99 -9.88
N LYS A 35 24.54 -10.42 -9.38
CA LYS A 35 24.02 -9.11 -9.78
C LYS A 35 24.99 -7.96 -9.46
N VAL A 36 25.81 -8.07 -8.43
CA VAL A 36 26.78 -7.03 -8.05
C VAL A 36 27.78 -6.73 -9.20
N GLY A 37 28.05 -7.69 -10.09
CA GLY A 37 29.00 -7.54 -11.20
C GLY A 37 28.37 -7.35 -12.59
N ALA A 38 27.04 -7.50 -12.73
CA ALA A 38 26.38 -7.57 -14.04
C ALA A 38 25.12 -6.74 -14.12
N ASN A 39 25.03 -5.84 -15.09
CA ASN A 39 23.80 -5.10 -15.39
C ASN A 39 22.86 -5.92 -16.30
N VAL A 40 22.40 -7.04 -15.79
CA VAL A 40 21.60 -8.05 -16.49
C VAL A 40 20.25 -8.19 -15.78
N PRO A 41 19.12 -8.39 -16.49
CA PRO A 41 17.83 -8.64 -15.85
C PRO A 41 17.86 -9.87 -14.93
N VAL A 42 17.19 -9.77 -13.78
CA VAL A 42 17.20 -10.82 -12.74
C VAL A 42 16.78 -12.18 -13.30
N PHE A 43 15.76 -12.25 -14.12
CA PHE A 43 15.30 -13.53 -14.67
C PHE A 43 16.31 -14.22 -15.60
N VAL A 44 17.21 -13.45 -16.27
CA VAL A 44 18.34 -14.05 -17.04
C VAL A 44 19.34 -14.69 -16.10
N LEU A 45 19.66 -14.00 -14.98
CA LEU A 45 20.54 -14.54 -13.95
C LEU A 45 19.95 -15.80 -13.32
N GLU A 46 18.68 -15.77 -12.96
CA GLU A 46 17.99 -16.90 -12.34
C GLU A 46 17.91 -18.13 -13.26
N PHE A 47 17.70 -17.93 -14.56
CA PHE A 47 17.75 -19.01 -15.53
C PHE A 47 19.14 -19.69 -15.58
N LEU A 48 20.20 -18.90 -15.64
CA LEU A 48 21.56 -19.43 -15.66
C LEU A 48 21.90 -20.10 -14.34
N LEU A 49 21.51 -19.53 -13.21
CA LEU A 49 21.71 -20.11 -11.89
C LEU A 49 20.92 -21.43 -11.73
N GLY A 50 19.69 -21.49 -12.18
CA GLY A 50 18.90 -22.72 -12.20
C GLY A 50 19.54 -23.81 -13.05
N LYS A 51 20.19 -23.42 -14.15
CA LYS A 51 20.87 -24.36 -15.05
C LYS A 51 22.21 -24.87 -14.51
N TYR A 52 22.99 -24.01 -13.86
CA TYR A 52 24.39 -24.34 -13.48
C TYR A 52 24.63 -24.47 -11.97
N CYS A 53 23.71 -24.01 -11.13
CA CYS A 53 23.82 -23.98 -9.68
C CYS A 53 22.67 -24.72 -8.97
N ALA A 54 22.04 -25.69 -9.62
CA ALA A 54 20.89 -26.46 -9.06
C ALA A 54 21.33 -27.49 -7.97
N SER A 55 22.62 -27.71 -7.75
CA SER A 55 23.14 -28.62 -6.73
C SER A 55 23.01 -28.04 -5.32
N SER A 56 22.89 -28.91 -4.32
CA SER A 56 23.04 -28.57 -2.90
C SER A 56 24.50 -28.58 -2.41
N ASP A 57 25.44 -29.07 -3.23
CA ASP A 57 26.87 -29.09 -2.92
C ASP A 57 27.50 -27.72 -3.18
N GLU A 58 28.08 -27.12 -2.16
CA GLU A 58 28.65 -25.77 -2.23
C GLU A 58 29.82 -25.69 -3.25
N MET A 59 30.61 -26.75 -3.39
CA MET A 59 31.72 -26.81 -4.35
C MET A 59 31.16 -26.80 -5.79
N ALA A 60 30.11 -27.56 -6.05
CA ALA A 60 29.39 -27.56 -7.33
C ALA A 60 28.77 -26.19 -7.62
N ILE A 61 28.21 -25.54 -6.62
CA ILE A 61 27.64 -24.16 -6.73
C ILE A 61 28.73 -23.16 -7.09
N GLN A 62 29.89 -23.19 -6.44
CA GLN A 62 31.03 -22.29 -6.75
C GLN A 62 31.54 -22.48 -8.18
N MET A 63 31.63 -23.75 -8.65
CA MET A 63 31.91 -24.03 -10.05
C MET A 63 30.84 -23.50 -10.99
N GLY A 64 29.56 -23.69 -10.65
CA GLY A 64 28.43 -23.18 -11.39
C GLY A 64 28.44 -21.67 -11.49
N LEU A 65 28.70 -20.95 -10.40
CA LEU A 65 28.79 -19.47 -10.39
C LEU A 65 29.89 -18.97 -11.33
N LYS A 66 31.04 -19.67 -11.40
CA LYS A 66 32.08 -19.34 -12.35
C LYS A 66 31.60 -19.49 -13.80
N VAL A 67 30.91 -20.59 -14.12
CA VAL A 67 30.34 -20.82 -15.45
C VAL A 67 29.29 -19.75 -15.80
N VAL A 68 28.45 -19.37 -14.85
CA VAL A 68 27.46 -18.27 -15.04
C VAL A 68 28.16 -16.97 -15.37
N ASN A 69 29.18 -16.58 -14.61
CA ASN A 69 29.90 -15.33 -14.87
C ASN A 69 30.63 -15.35 -16.22
N ASP A 70 31.30 -16.48 -16.57
CA ASP A 70 31.98 -16.66 -17.85
C ASP A 70 30.94 -16.57 -19.02
N THR A 71 29.80 -17.26 -18.88
CA THR A 71 28.71 -17.22 -19.88
C THR A 71 28.17 -15.80 -20.07
N LEU A 72 27.99 -15.04 -18.98
CA LEU A 72 27.53 -13.65 -19.09
C LEU A 72 28.58 -12.76 -19.76
N ALA A 73 29.83 -12.91 -19.38
CA ALA A 73 30.93 -12.13 -19.95
C ALA A 73 31.10 -12.35 -21.46
N GLU A 74 30.88 -13.60 -21.92
CA GLU A 74 31.10 -13.98 -23.34
C GLU A 74 29.86 -13.71 -24.20
N ASN A 75 28.65 -13.92 -23.67
CA ASN A 75 27.42 -14.02 -24.47
C ASN A 75 26.44 -12.87 -24.23
N TYR A 76 26.50 -12.17 -23.08
CA TYR A 76 25.58 -11.04 -22.85
C TYR A 76 26.06 -9.79 -23.58
N ILE A 77 25.24 -9.28 -24.50
CA ILE A 77 25.55 -8.03 -25.21
C ILE A 77 25.13 -6.85 -24.35
N ARG A 78 26.07 -5.97 -24.04
CA ARG A 78 25.70 -4.65 -23.47
C ARG A 78 25.17 -3.76 -24.57
N PRO A 79 24.14 -2.93 -24.29
CA PRO A 79 23.56 -2.04 -25.30
C PRO A 79 24.54 -1.08 -25.99
N ASP A 80 25.63 -0.72 -25.32
CA ASP A 80 26.69 0.15 -25.84
C ASP A 80 27.74 -0.62 -26.70
N GLU A 81 27.75 -1.96 -26.63
CA GLU A 81 28.73 -2.79 -27.34
C GLU A 81 28.16 -3.45 -28.62
N PHE A 82 26.99 -3.02 -29.11
CA PHE A 82 26.33 -3.66 -30.24
C PHE A 82 27.18 -3.74 -31.51
N MET A 83 27.96 -2.68 -31.83
CA MET A 83 28.85 -2.70 -32.99
C MET A 83 29.96 -3.76 -32.87
N LYS A 84 30.48 -3.97 -31.67
CA LYS A 84 31.49 -4.99 -31.39
C LYS A 84 30.89 -6.41 -31.55
N ALA A 85 29.64 -6.60 -31.10
CA ALA A 85 28.93 -7.85 -31.27
C ALA A 85 28.65 -8.15 -32.74
N GLN A 86 28.17 -7.17 -33.52
CA GLN A 86 27.94 -7.30 -34.97
C GLN A 86 29.24 -7.63 -35.71
N SER A 87 30.34 -6.89 -35.47
CA SER A 87 31.65 -7.15 -36.07
C SER A 87 32.18 -8.54 -35.71
N LYS A 88 31.95 -9.03 -34.49
CA LYS A 88 32.32 -10.38 -34.08
C LYS A 88 31.64 -11.46 -34.94
N VAL A 89 30.37 -11.32 -35.21
CA VAL A 89 29.60 -12.27 -36.03
C VAL A 89 30.05 -12.21 -37.51
N GLU A 90 30.28 -10.99 -38.05
CA GLU A 90 30.76 -10.79 -39.39
C GLU A 90 32.12 -11.48 -39.63
N GLN A 91 33.05 -11.34 -38.65
CA GLN A 91 34.38 -11.95 -38.74
C GLN A 91 34.36 -13.48 -38.76
N LEU A 92 33.32 -14.11 -38.24
CA LEU A 92 33.17 -15.56 -38.18
C LEU A 92 32.82 -16.23 -39.54
N GLN A 93 32.47 -15.45 -40.55
CA GLN A 93 32.21 -15.87 -41.95
C GLN A 93 31.39 -17.18 -42.05
N GLY A 94 30.19 -17.19 -41.49
CA GLY A 94 29.25 -18.33 -41.57
C GLY A 94 29.27 -19.25 -40.34
N ALA A 95 30.25 -19.14 -39.44
CA ALA A 95 30.17 -19.76 -38.12
C ALA A 95 29.22 -18.99 -37.23
N THR A 96 28.66 -19.68 -36.20
CA THR A 96 27.70 -19.08 -35.27
C THR A 96 28.40 -18.58 -34.02
N HIS A 97 27.83 -17.47 -33.45
CA HIS A 97 28.16 -17.05 -32.10
C HIS A 97 26.90 -16.95 -31.27
N THR A 98 26.94 -17.42 -30.03
CA THR A 98 25.82 -17.40 -29.12
C THR A 98 25.77 -16.07 -28.38
N PHE A 99 24.62 -15.41 -28.40
CA PHE A 99 24.35 -14.22 -27.63
C PHE A 99 23.14 -14.41 -26.70
N ILE A 100 23.08 -13.63 -25.64
CA ILE A 100 21.91 -13.46 -24.80
C ILE A 100 21.30 -12.09 -25.12
N ASP A 101 20.13 -12.08 -25.74
CA ASP A 101 19.44 -10.85 -26.17
C ASP A 101 17.93 -11.00 -26.09
N LYS A 102 17.23 -9.87 -26.06
CA LYS A 102 15.77 -9.82 -26.21
C LYS A 102 15.39 -9.79 -27.67
N VAL A 103 14.73 -10.83 -28.13
CA VAL A 103 14.27 -11.00 -29.52
C VAL A 103 12.77 -10.74 -29.60
N LYS A 104 12.39 -9.83 -30.49
CA LYS A 104 10.99 -9.56 -30.88
C LYS A 104 10.83 -9.79 -32.35
N VAL A 105 9.69 -10.32 -32.80
CA VAL A 105 9.41 -10.58 -34.21
C VAL A 105 8.33 -9.65 -34.71
N ARG A 106 8.51 -9.18 -35.93
CA ARG A 106 7.53 -8.40 -36.70
C ARG A 106 7.20 -9.09 -38.01
N LEU A 107 5.96 -8.95 -38.46
CA LEU A 107 5.54 -9.31 -39.81
C LEU A 107 5.65 -8.06 -40.66
N VAL A 108 6.55 -8.10 -41.65
CA VAL A 108 6.77 -7.03 -42.61
C VAL A 108 6.73 -7.68 -44.04
N ASP A 109 5.88 -7.18 -44.92
CA ASP A 109 5.74 -7.69 -46.29
C ASP A 109 5.51 -9.20 -46.39
N SER A 110 4.71 -9.76 -45.45
CA SER A 110 4.40 -11.18 -45.29
C SER A 110 5.58 -12.07 -44.85
N GLU A 111 6.66 -11.50 -44.40
CA GLU A 111 7.82 -12.19 -43.86
C GLU A 111 8.04 -11.86 -42.38
N TYR A 112 8.56 -12.84 -41.61
CA TYR A 112 8.92 -12.64 -40.21
C TYR A 112 10.35 -12.14 -40.06
N TRP A 113 10.51 -11.02 -39.38
CA TRP A 113 11.80 -10.39 -39.08
C TRP A 113 12.00 -10.26 -37.59
N ALA A 114 13.11 -10.76 -37.10
CA ALA A 114 13.52 -10.58 -35.73
C ALA A 114 14.16 -9.20 -35.55
N GLU A 115 13.76 -8.54 -34.46
CA GLU A 115 14.39 -7.37 -33.89
C GLU A 115 15.15 -7.80 -32.63
N CYS A 116 16.47 -7.71 -32.65
CA CYS A 116 17.35 -8.02 -31.54
C CYS A 116 17.71 -6.72 -30.82
N ASN A 117 17.33 -6.61 -29.53
CA ASN A 117 17.34 -5.35 -28.79
C ASN A 117 18.76 -4.84 -28.51
N ASN A 118 19.57 -5.65 -27.84
CA ASN A 118 20.93 -5.28 -27.46
C ASN A 118 21.90 -5.38 -28.64
N PHE A 119 21.67 -6.30 -29.56
CA PHE A 119 22.38 -6.41 -30.84
C PHE A 119 22.06 -5.24 -31.77
N ASN A 120 21.00 -4.50 -31.45
CA ASN A 120 20.54 -3.29 -32.15
C ASN A 120 20.32 -3.49 -33.66
N HIS A 121 19.71 -4.58 -34.06
CA HIS A 121 19.37 -4.87 -35.45
C HIS A 121 17.89 -5.24 -35.57
N LYS A 122 17.17 -4.59 -36.54
CA LYS A 122 15.70 -4.69 -36.69
C LYS A 122 15.22 -5.70 -37.74
N PHE A 123 16.13 -6.19 -38.55
CA PHE A 123 15.83 -7.08 -39.69
C PHE A 123 16.82 -8.24 -39.65
N VAL A 124 16.64 -9.14 -38.68
CA VAL A 124 17.40 -10.39 -38.59
C VAL A 124 16.51 -11.51 -39.07
N HIS A 125 17.02 -12.35 -39.97
CA HIS A 125 16.27 -13.51 -40.47
C HIS A 125 15.98 -14.50 -39.37
N ILE A 126 14.73 -14.98 -39.30
CA ILE A 126 14.28 -15.96 -38.33
C ILE A 126 13.37 -16.99 -38.96
N SER A 127 13.50 -18.26 -38.55
CA SER A 127 12.59 -19.30 -39.01
C SER A 127 11.16 -19.07 -38.49
N PRO A 128 10.13 -19.19 -39.38
CA PRO A 128 8.73 -19.13 -39.00
C PRO A 128 8.33 -20.16 -37.93
N GLN A 129 9.10 -21.23 -37.77
CA GLN A 129 8.86 -22.26 -36.77
C GLN A 129 8.96 -21.67 -35.35
N TYR A 130 9.98 -20.83 -35.03
CA TYR A 130 10.11 -20.20 -33.72
C TYR A 130 8.92 -19.31 -33.39
N VAL A 131 8.34 -18.67 -34.37
CA VAL A 131 7.15 -17.81 -34.16
C VAL A 131 5.92 -18.66 -33.83
N ARG A 132 5.80 -19.86 -34.39
CA ARG A 132 4.71 -20.80 -34.07
C ARG A 132 4.91 -21.44 -32.69
N ASP A 133 6.15 -21.70 -32.32
CA ASP A 133 6.48 -22.34 -31.06
C ASP A 133 6.43 -21.35 -29.88
N TYR A 134 6.64 -20.05 -30.15
CA TYR A 134 6.75 -18.99 -29.14
C TYR A 134 5.95 -17.74 -29.49
N ASP A 135 4.66 -17.72 -29.20
CA ASP A 135 3.74 -16.61 -29.50
C ASP A 135 4.21 -15.26 -28.91
N ARG A 136 4.94 -15.29 -27.83
CA ARG A 136 5.50 -14.09 -27.16
C ARG A 136 6.46 -13.30 -28.05
N LEU A 137 7.09 -13.92 -29.02
CA LEU A 137 7.95 -13.23 -29.98
C LEU A 137 7.20 -12.13 -30.76
N LEU A 138 5.89 -12.33 -31.02
CA LEU A 138 5.04 -11.36 -31.71
C LEU A 138 4.51 -10.25 -30.81
N THR A 139 4.51 -10.42 -29.49
CA THR A 139 3.86 -9.47 -28.57
C THR A 139 4.85 -8.56 -27.86
N GLY A 140 5.64 -9.09 -26.95
CA GLY A 140 6.57 -8.31 -26.11
C GLY A 140 8.04 -8.60 -26.36
N GLY A 141 8.32 -9.63 -27.16
CA GLY A 141 9.65 -10.22 -27.32
C GLY A 141 10.00 -11.15 -26.15
N VAL A 142 11.02 -11.97 -26.36
CA VAL A 142 11.48 -13.00 -25.44
C VAL A 142 13.00 -12.89 -25.27
N TRP A 143 13.47 -12.88 -24.03
CA TRP A 143 14.90 -13.06 -23.78
C TRP A 143 15.30 -14.47 -24.12
N SER A 144 16.33 -14.59 -24.95
CA SER A 144 16.76 -15.88 -25.54
C SER A 144 18.28 -15.97 -25.62
N GLN A 145 18.78 -17.20 -25.56
CA GLN A 145 20.08 -17.52 -26.13
C GLN A 145 19.90 -17.67 -27.63
N VAL A 146 20.65 -16.90 -28.41
CA VAL A 146 20.50 -16.80 -29.86
C VAL A 146 21.84 -17.12 -30.51
N ASP A 147 21.86 -18.16 -31.34
CA ASP A 147 23.00 -18.44 -32.20
C ASP A 147 22.88 -17.62 -33.47
N MET A 148 23.72 -16.61 -33.59
CA MET A 148 23.73 -15.64 -34.66
C MET A 148 24.81 -16.00 -35.69
N ARG A 149 24.50 -15.92 -36.97
CA ARG A 149 25.45 -16.07 -38.08
C ARG A 149 25.35 -14.92 -39.07
N PHE A 150 26.40 -14.68 -39.78
CA PHE A 150 26.50 -13.70 -40.84
C PHE A 150 26.54 -14.42 -42.20
N GLU A 151 25.64 -14.05 -43.15
CA GLU A 151 25.64 -14.51 -44.50
C GLU A 151 25.53 -13.29 -45.42
N TYR A 152 26.56 -13.05 -46.19
CA TYR A 152 26.55 -12.00 -47.18
C TYR A 152 25.90 -12.53 -48.45
N ASP A 153 24.84 -11.83 -48.91
CA ASP A 153 24.16 -12.13 -50.17
C ASP A 153 24.44 -10.98 -51.15
N GLU A 154 25.03 -11.32 -52.33
CA GLU A 154 25.35 -10.35 -53.36
C GLU A 154 24.11 -9.79 -54.06
N GLU A 155 23.03 -10.56 -54.18
CA GLU A 155 21.78 -10.12 -54.82
C GLU A 155 21.07 -9.04 -53.99
N SER A 156 21.08 -9.17 -52.72
CA SER A 156 20.53 -8.19 -51.77
C SER A 156 21.49 -7.03 -51.43
N LYS A 157 22.70 -7.01 -52.00
CA LYS A 157 23.78 -6.05 -51.69
C LYS A 157 24.11 -5.96 -50.17
N GLY A 158 24.09 -7.11 -49.52
CA GLY A 158 24.37 -7.18 -48.10
C GLY A 158 23.34 -6.52 -47.18
N LYS A 159 22.14 -6.24 -47.63
CA LYS A 159 21.03 -5.82 -46.77
C LYS A 159 20.62 -7.00 -45.91
N ASN A 160 20.53 -6.74 -44.59
CA ASN A 160 20.09 -7.72 -43.60
C ASN A 160 20.90 -9.05 -43.59
N PRO A 161 22.22 -9.01 -43.37
CA PRO A 161 23.08 -10.19 -43.47
C PRO A 161 23.02 -11.14 -42.28
N PHE A 162 22.28 -10.81 -41.22
CA PHE A 162 22.24 -11.57 -39.98
C PHE A 162 21.10 -12.57 -39.95
N TRP A 163 21.41 -13.80 -39.46
CA TRP A 163 20.50 -14.91 -39.36
C TRP A 163 20.50 -15.52 -37.96
N ILE A 164 19.32 -15.81 -37.42
CA ILE A 164 19.15 -16.63 -36.24
C ILE A 164 19.14 -18.11 -36.65
N SER A 165 20.21 -18.82 -36.39
CA SER A 165 20.35 -20.25 -36.63
C SER A 165 19.65 -21.09 -35.58
N LYS A 166 19.72 -20.65 -34.29
CA LYS A 166 19.07 -21.28 -33.17
C LYS A 166 18.57 -20.23 -32.20
N LEU A 167 17.38 -20.43 -31.69
CA LEU A 167 16.79 -19.60 -30.65
C LEU A 167 16.32 -20.51 -29.52
N GLN A 168 16.83 -20.26 -28.33
CA GLN A 168 16.43 -20.97 -27.11
C GLN A 168 15.94 -19.93 -26.09
N PRO A 169 14.62 -19.87 -25.80
CA PRO A 169 14.10 -18.98 -24.79
C PRO A 169 14.76 -19.20 -23.43
N ILE A 170 15.14 -18.11 -22.79
CA ILE A 170 15.54 -18.06 -21.39
C ILE A 170 14.29 -17.95 -20.51
N GLN A 171 13.29 -17.23 -21.02
CA GLN A 171 12.00 -17.07 -20.36
C GLN A 171 11.12 -18.30 -20.58
N ILE A 172 10.23 -18.56 -19.62
CA ILE A 172 9.32 -19.71 -19.68
C ILE A 172 8.41 -19.56 -20.90
N ALA A 173 8.37 -20.60 -21.72
CA ALA A 173 7.64 -20.63 -22.97
C ALA A 173 6.14 -20.89 -22.78
N SER A 174 5.77 -21.67 -21.75
CA SER A 174 4.38 -22.00 -21.41
C SER A 174 4.22 -22.04 -19.90
N PHE A 175 3.07 -21.56 -19.44
CA PHE A 175 2.69 -21.56 -18.03
C PHE A 175 1.40 -22.35 -17.86
N ASP A 176 1.40 -23.31 -16.91
CA ASP A 176 0.23 -24.10 -16.54
C ASP A 176 -0.36 -23.58 -15.22
N MET A 177 -1.57 -23.05 -15.30
CA MET A 177 -2.30 -22.50 -14.16
C MET A 177 -2.79 -23.61 -13.20
N ASP A 178 -3.16 -24.76 -13.73
CA ASP A 178 -3.68 -25.86 -12.90
C ASP A 178 -2.55 -26.51 -12.08
N GLU A 179 -1.36 -26.63 -12.67
CA GLU A 179 -0.15 -27.02 -11.97
C GLU A 179 0.19 -26.03 -10.85
N TYR A 180 0.14 -24.72 -11.14
CA TYR A 180 0.42 -23.68 -10.15
C TYR A 180 -0.56 -23.73 -8.96
N ARG A 181 -1.86 -23.90 -9.23
CA ARG A 181 -2.89 -24.01 -8.21
C ARG A 181 -2.77 -25.29 -7.37
N THR A 182 -2.49 -26.41 -8.03
CA THR A 182 -2.28 -27.69 -7.36
C THR A 182 -1.05 -27.63 -6.46
N GLY A 183 0.04 -27.06 -6.95
CA GLY A 183 1.24 -26.82 -6.16
C GLY A 183 0.95 -25.91 -4.94
N ARG A 184 0.19 -24.81 -5.13
CA ARG A 184 -0.21 -23.91 -4.04
C ARG A 184 -0.98 -24.64 -2.94
N ALA A 185 -1.89 -25.54 -3.29
CA ALA A 185 -2.72 -26.27 -2.34
C ALA A 185 -1.92 -27.17 -1.36
N ALA A 186 -0.66 -27.45 -1.67
CA ALA A 186 0.22 -28.19 -0.77
C ALA A 186 0.73 -27.37 0.43
N PHE A 187 0.57 -26.04 0.42
CA PHE A 187 1.11 -25.13 1.43
C PHE A 187 0.01 -24.49 2.27
N SER A 188 0.29 -24.23 3.54
CA SER A 188 -0.55 -23.35 4.34
C SER A 188 -0.49 -21.90 3.80
N SER A 189 -1.40 -21.07 4.26
CA SER A 189 -1.45 -19.66 3.84
C SER A 189 -0.20 -18.89 4.27
N ASP A 190 0.31 -19.16 5.48
CA ASP A 190 1.52 -18.52 5.99
C ASP A 190 2.77 -19.00 5.23
N GLU A 191 2.91 -20.31 5.01
CA GLU A 191 4.00 -20.85 4.18
C GLU A 191 4.01 -20.24 2.79
N TRP A 192 2.83 -20.05 2.18
CA TRP A 192 2.74 -19.45 0.85
C TRP A 192 3.11 -17.97 0.83
N VAL A 193 2.67 -17.21 1.83
CA VAL A 193 3.06 -15.81 2.03
C VAL A 193 4.59 -15.71 2.13
N ASP A 194 5.21 -16.60 2.89
CA ASP A 194 6.66 -16.62 3.05
C ASP A 194 7.39 -16.99 1.74
N ILE A 195 6.87 -17.95 0.98
CA ILE A 195 7.41 -18.30 -0.35
C ILE A 195 7.33 -17.10 -1.31
N VAL A 196 6.21 -16.37 -1.32
CA VAL A 196 6.07 -15.18 -2.17
C VAL A 196 7.07 -14.10 -1.76
N LEU A 197 7.25 -13.85 -0.47
CA LEU A 197 8.25 -12.90 0.03
C LEU A 197 9.67 -13.33 -0.31
N ARG A 198 10.01 -14.62 -0.14
CA ARG A 198 11.29 -15.17 -0.57
C ARG A 198 11.49 -15.03 -2.09
N THR A 199 10.42 -15.18 -2.89
CA THR A 199 10.46 -14.94 -4.34
C THR A 199 10.79 -13.48 -4.65
N MET A 200 10.26 -12.54 -3.87
CA MET A 200 10.62 -11.13 -3.95
C MET A 200 12.05 -10.84 -3.44
N GLY A 201 12.73 -11.80 -2.86
CA GLY A 201 14.10 -11.67 -2.31
C GLY A 201 14.15 -11.26 -0.84
N TYR A 202 13.03 -11.26 -0.13
CA TYR A 202 12.94 -10.81 1.26
C TYR A 202 12.90 -11.98 2.24
N GLU A 203 13.38 -11.73 3.47
CA GLU A 203 13.39 -12.69 4.57
C GLU A 203 12.12 -12.52 5.43
N PRO A 204 11.17 -13.49 5.37
CA PRO A 204 9.91 -13.37 6.06
C PRO A 204 10.01 -13.49 7.59
N ASP A 205 11.04 -14.18 8.11
CA ASP A 205 11.17 -14.44 9.55
C ASP A 205 11.43 -13.17 10.38
N VAL A 206 11.93 -12.11 9.75
CA VAL A 206 12.17 -10.82 10.41
C VAL A 206 10.99 -9.85 10.24
N MET A 207 9.86 -10.31 9.68
CA MET A 207 8.69 -9.49 9.40
C MET A 207 7.47 -9.94 10.20
N ASP A 208 6.77 -8.99 10.80
CA ASP A 208 5.44 -9.25 11.34
C ASP A 208 4.39 -9.41 10.21
N ARG A 209 3.19 -9.86 10.56
CA ARG A 209 2.10 -10.12 9.61
C ARG A 209 1.74 -8.87 8.81
N ARG A 210 1.68 -7.71 9.46
CA ARG A 210 1.33 -6.44 8.81
C ARG A 210 2.35 -6.05 7.75
N LEU A 211 3.63 -6.14 8.08
CA LEU A 211 4.70 -5.83 7.14
C LEU A 211 4.69 -6.78 5.95
N LYS A 212 4.47 -8.09 6.18
CA LYS A 212 4.30 -9.08 5.10
C LYS A 212 3.18 -8.66 4.15
N MET A 213 2.02 -8.27 4.67
CA MET A 213 0.88 -7.82 3.85
C MET A 213 1.18 -6.54 3.05
N LEU A 214 1.91 -5.58 3.62
CA LEU A 214 2.33 -4.37 2.89
C LEU A 214 3.24 -4.70 1.71
N PHE A 215 4.19 -5.63 1.87
CA PHE A 215 5.05 -6.09 0.77
C PHE A 215 4.23 -6.79 -0.32
N LEU A 216 3.27 -7.66 0.05
CA LEU A 216 2.42 -8.35 -0.91
C LEU A 216 1.51 -7.41 -1.69
N THR A 217 1.09 -6.30 -1.08
CA THR A 217 0.26 -5.27 -1.73
C THR A 217 0.97 -4.65 -2.94
N ARG A 218 2.30 -4.57 -2.95
CA ARG A 218 3.10 -4.12 -4.10
C ARG A 218 2.95 -5.01 -5.33
N LEU A 219 2.51 -6.27 -5.16
CA LEU A 219 2.27 -7.21 -6.25
C LEU A 219 0.89 -7.07 -6.88
N ILE A 220 -0.07 -6.43 -6.20
CA ILE A 220 -1.45 -6.31 -6.72
C ILE A 220 -1.50 -5.71 -8.13
N PRO A 221 -0.77 -4.63 -8.47
CA PRO A 221 -0.78 -4.09 -9.83
C PRO A 221 -0.36 -5.11 -10.91
N LEU A 222 0.50 -6.09 -10.56
CA LEU A 222 0.94 -7.15 -11.45
C LEU A 222 -0.13 -8.24 -11.65
N ALA A 223 -0.98 -8.48 -10.62
CA ALA A 223 -2.00 -9.52 -10.62
C ALA A 223 -3.41 -9.03 -10.95
N GLU A 224 -3.71 -7.73 -10.79
CA GLU A 224 -5.03 -7.14 -11.02
C GLU A 224 -5.01 -6.16 -12.19
N ARG A 225 -6.09 -6.13 -13.01
CA ARG A 225 -6.22 -5.19 -14.13
C ARG A 225 -6.71 -3.83 -13.66
N ASN A 226 -6.22 -2.75 -14.31
CA ASN A 226 -6.65 -1.38 -14.04
C ASN A 226 -6.69 -1.08 -12.52
N TYR A 227 -5.64 -1.45 -11.81
CA TYR A 227 -5.47 -1.20 -10.39
C TYR A 227 -4.58 0.02 -10.16
N ASN A 228 -5.09 1.02 -9.43
CA ASN A 228 -4.39 2.28 -9.22
C ASN A 228 -3.83 2.31 -7.80
N LEU A 229 -2.52 2.15 -7.68
CA LEU A 229 -1.77 2.13 -6.41
C LEU A 229 -0.95 3.40 -6.26
N VAL A 230 -0.95 3.97 -5.06
CA VAL A 230 0.04 4.96 -4.65
C VAL A 230 0.80 4.47 -3.42
N GLU A 231 2.11 4.62 -3.44
CA GLU A 231 2.99 4.37 -2.30
C GLU A 231 3.90 5.58 -2.07
N LEU A 232 3.70 6.27 -0.96
CA LEU A 232 4.54 7.39 -0.53
C LEU A 232 5.21 7.02 0.80
N GLY A 233 6.52 7.24 0.88
CA GLY A 233 7.28 6.86 2.07
C GLY A 233 8.76 7.23 1.98
N PRO A 234 9.56 6.91 3.00
CA PRO A 234 10.98 7.22 3.04
C PRO A 234 11.75 6.64 1.85
N ARG A 235 12.92 7.19 1.58
CA ARG A 235 13.86 6.63 0.60
C ARG A 235 14.41 5.28 1.07
N GLU A 236 14.89 4.47 0.13
CA GLU A 236 15.57 3.19 0.41
C GLU A 236 14.64 2.09 0.99
N THR A 237 13.34 2.13 0.71
CA THR A 237 12.37 1.11 1.12
C THR A 237 12.03 0.09 0.02
N GLY A 238 12.72 0.15 -1.14
CA GLY A 238 12.54 -0.79 -2.26
C GLY A 238 11.22 -0.63 -3.01
N LYS A 239 10.61 0.57 -3.06
CA LYS A 239 9.30 0.84 -3.71
C LYS A 239 9.24 0.36 -5.16
N SER A 240 10.19 0.76 -5.98
CA SER A 240 10.21 0.48 -7.42
C SER A 240 10.66 -0.94 -7.76
N TYR A 241 11.30 -1.64 -6.80
CA TYR A 241 11.91 -2.95 -7.02
C TYR A 241 10.90 -4.00 -7.51
N ALA A 242 9.72 -4.06 -6.90
CA ALA A 242 8.70 -5.03 -7.26
C ALA A 242 8.26 -4.89 -8.74
N VAL A 243 8.16 -3.66 -9.23
CA VAL A 243 7.77 -3.39 -10.64
C VAL A 243 8.93 -3.61 -11.59
N GLN A 244 10.14 -3.22 -11.20
CA GLN A 244 11.31 -3.28 -12.07
C GLN A 244 11.87 -4.69 -12.25
N GLU A 245 11.88 -5.48 -11.18
CA GLU A 245 12.63 -6.74 -11.16
C GLU A 245 11.75 -7.99 -11.16
N LEU A 246 10.48 -7.90 -10.72
CA LEU A 246 9.62 -9.07 -10.58
C LEU A 246 8.74 -9.36 -11.80
N SER A 247 8.73 -8.50 -12.80
CA SER A 247 7.93 -8.76 -13.99
C SER A 247 8.52 -8.10 -15.24
N PRO A 248 8.71 -8.87 -16.32
CA PRO A 248 9.09 -8.33 -17.63
C PRO A 248 7.94 -7.59 -18.32
N TYR A 249 6.74 -7.57 -17.73
CA TYR A 249 5.52 -6.95 -18.26
C TYR A 249 5.20 -5.60 -17.63
N ALA A 250 6.09 -5.06 -16.83
CA ALA A 250 5.94 -3.76 -16.19
C ALA A 250 6.89 -2.73 -16.82
N ALA A 251 6.41 -1.50 -16.96
CA ALA A 251 7.20 -0.36 -17.40
C ALA A 251 7.35 0.63 -16.25
N LEU A 252 8.59 1.02 -15.96
CA LEU A 252 8.93 2.03 -14.96
C LEU A 252 9.34 3.33 -15.67
N LEU A 253 8.67 4.42 -15.34
CA LEU A 253 8.93 5.77 -15.86
C LEU A 253 9.52 6.64 -14.76
N THR A 254 10.67 7.25 -15.02
CA THR A 254 11.39 8.13 -14.09
C THR A 254 11.24 9.62 -14.45
N GLY A 255 10.21 9.97 -15.20
CA GLY A 255 9.97 11.36 -15.61
C GLY A 255 8.70 11.54 -16.42
N PRO A 256 8.47 12.77 -16.92
CA PRO A 256 7.28 13.10 -17.67
C PRO A 256 7.18 12.32 -18.99
N THR A 257 5.97 11.95 -19.39
CA THR A 257 5.69 11.26 -20.63
C THR A 257 4.67 12.03 -21.48
N THR A 258 4.53 11.67 -22.74
CA THR A 258 3.56 12.29 -23.65
C THR A 258 2.28 11.47 -23.75
N VAL A 259 1.17 12.11 -24.18
CA VAL A 259 -0.10 11.43 -24.39
C VAL A 259 0.05 10.33 -25.46
N ALA A 260 0.84 10.58 -26.51
CA ALA A 260 1.10 9.60 -27.57
C ALA A 260 1.85 8.35 -27.05
N ASN A 261 2.83 8.55 -26.18
CA ASN A 261 3.56 7.44 -25.58
C ASN A 261 2.68 6.65 -24.60
N MET A 262 1.92 7.34 -23.76
CA MET A 262 1.09 6.71 -22.73
C MET A 262 -0.15 6.02 -23.34
N PHE A 263 -0.86 6.69 -24.26
CA PHE A 263 -2.17 6.30 -24.75
C PHE A 263 -2.21 5.97 -26.27
N GLY A 264 -1.08 6.11 -26.98
CA GLY A 264 -0.97 5.82 -28.40
C GLY A 264 -1.13 7.03 -29.31
N HIS A 265 -0.75 6.86 -30.57
CA HIS A 265 -0.86 7.89 -31.60
C HIS A 265 -2.29 8.05 -32.10
N MET A 266 -2.68 9.28 -32.46
CA MET A 266 -4.01 9.59 -33.03
C MET A 266 -4.32 8.82 -34.33
N SER A 267 -3.29 8.36 -35.05
CA SER A 267 -3.44 7.55 -36.25
C SER A 267 -3.79 6.08 -35.99
N GLY A 268 -3.80 5.63 -34.72
CA GLY A 268 -4.01 4.24 -34.34
C GLY A 268 -2.88 3.26 -34.71
N LYS A 269 -1.86 3.73 -35.42
CA LYS A 269 -0.75 2.86 -35.90
C LYS A 269 0.19 2.39 -34.79
N GLN A 270 0.24 3.12 -33.67
CA GLN A 270 1.07 2.76 -32.53
C GLN A 270 0.24 2.79 -31.26
N LYS A 271 0.15 1.64 -30.59
CA LYS A 271 -0.50 1.50 -29.27
C LYS A 271 0.33 2.15 -28.19
N GLY A 272 -0.36 2.73 -27.21
CA GLY A 272 0.29 3.34 -26.05
C GLY A 272 0.66 2.33 -24.96
N MET A 273 1.44 2.80 -24.00
CA MET A 273 1.93 1.97 -22.90
C MET A 273 0.82 1.24 -22.15
N VAL A 274 -0.30 1.92 -21.86
CA VAL A 274 -1.44 1.32 -21.12
C VAL A 274 -2.13 0.16 -21.85
N ALA A 275 -1.94 0.03 -23.14
CA ALA A 275 -2.47 -1.08 -23.94
C ALA A 275 -1.46 -2.21 -24.18
N ILE A 276 -0.17 -1.99 -23.86
CA ILE A 276 0.91 -2.95 -24.12
C ILE A 276 1.40 -3.61 -22.83
N TRP A 277 1.52 -2.83 -21.77
CA TRP A 277 2.08 -3.27 -20.47
C TRP A 277 0.99 -3.70 -19.51
N ASP A 278 1.33 -4.61 -18.61
CA ASP A 278 0.44 -5.00 -17.50
C ASP A 278 0.45 -3.95 -16.39
N VAL A 279 1.60 -3.28 -16.19
CA VAL A 279 1.75 -2.18 -15.24
C VAL A 279 2.53 -1.04 -15.87
N VAL A 280 2.05 0.18 -15.68
CA VAL A 280 2.81 1.40 -15.93
C VAL A 280 3.02 2.09 -14.59
N ALA A 281 4.26 2.12 -14.15
CA ALA A 281 4.64 2.70 -12.87
C ALA A 281 5.41 4.01 -13.08
N PHE A 282 5.12 4.99 -12.23
CA PHE A 282 5.84 6.24 -12.13
C PHE A 282 6.70 6.22 -10.88
N ASP A 283 8.01 6.30 -11.05
CA ASP A 283 8.95 6.49 -9.96
C ASP A 283 9.25 7.98 -9.78
N GLU A 284 9.57 8.37 -8.55
CA GLU A 284 9.83 9.77 -8.19
C GLU A 284 8.72 10.71 -8.68
N VAL A 285 7.47 10.45 -8.22
CA VAL A 285 6.29 11.21 -8.68
C VAL A 285 6.42 12.73 -8.55
N ALA A 286 7.29 13.22 -7.68
CA ALA A 286 7.60 14.66 -7.57
C ALA A 286 8.10 15.26 -8.90
N ASP A 287 8.79 14.47 -9.73
CA ASP A 287 9.32 14.92 -11.03
C ASP A 287 8.24 15.03 -12.11
N LEU A 288 7.03 14.51 -11.85
CA LEU A 288 5.89 14.62 -12.76
C LEU A 288 5.28 16.05 -12.83
N GLN A 289 5.83 17.03 -12.11
CA GLN A 289 5.40 18.44 -12.19
C GLN A 289 5.40 18.98 -13.63
N LYS A 290 6.28 18.46 -14.48
CA LYS A 290 6.38 18.84 -15.89
C LYS A 290 5.47 18.02 -16.82
N MET A 291 4.62 17.17 -16.28
CA MET A 291 3.72 16.34 -17.08
C MET A 291 2.66 17.21 -17.76
N PRO A 292 2.40 17.03 -19.06
CA PRO A 292 1.35 17.78 -19.75
C PRO A 292 -0.02 17.54 -19.10
N LYS A 293 -0.80 18.60 -18.91
CA LYS A 293 -2.16 18.51 -18.33
C LYS A 293 -3.07 17.52 -19.09
N GLU A 294 -2.89 17.41 -20.39
CA GLU A 294 -3.62 16.47 -21.22
C GLU A 294 -3.37 15.00 -20.83
N VAL A 295 -2.13 14.64 -20.46
CA VAL A 295 -1.79 13.31 -19.95
C VAL A 295 -2.54 13.03 -18.66
N ILE A 296 -2.52 13.97 -17.70
CA ILE A 296 -3.22 13.84 -16.41
C ILE A 296 -4.74 13.70 -16.63
N THR A 297 -5.32 14.52 -17.52
CA THR A 297 -6.76 14.45 -17.83
C THR A 297 -7.15 13.12 -18.43
N THR A 298 -6.37 12.61 -19.39
CA THR A 298 -6.62 11.32 -20.04
C THR A 298 -6.40 10.18 -19.06
N MET A 299 -5.34 10.25 -18.24
CA MET A 299 -5.06 9.26 -17.19
C MET A 299 -6.17 9.20 -16.13
N LYS A 300 -6.75 10.32 -15.76
CA LYS A 300 -7.91 10.38 -14.86
C LYS A 300 -9.11 9.60 -15.42
N THR A 301 -9.41 9.74 -16.70
CA THR A 301 -10.47 8.96 -17.37
C THR A 301 -10.12 7.47 -17.42
N TYR A 302 -8.88 7.16 -17.79
CA TYR A 302 -8.36 5.80 -17.83
C TYR A 302 -8.42 5.10 -16.46
N CYS A 303 -8.02 5.76 -15.40
CA CYS A 303 -8.06 5.22 -14.03
C CYS A 303 -9.47 4.89 -13.55
N GLU A 304 -10.52 5.53 -14.09
CA GLU A 304 -11.92 5.23 -13.75
C GLU A 304 -12.42 3.96 -14.43
N SER A 305 -12.22 3.87 -15.77
CA SER A 305 -12.92 2.91 -16.62
C SER A 305 -12.02 1.93 -17.37
N GLY A 306 -10.69 2.15 -17.39
CA GLY A 306 -9.78 1.41 -18.27
C GLY A 306 -9.90 1.82 -19.76
N THR A 307 -10.69 2.87 -20.06
CA THR A 307 -10.91 3.37 -21.41
C THR A 307 -10.31 4.75 -21.57
N PHE A 308 -9.92 5.07 -22.78
CA PHE A 308 -9.42 6.41 -23.14
C PHE A 308 -9.76 6.72 -24.59
N GLN A 309 -9.89 8.01 -24.92
CA GLN A 309 -10.18 8.43 -26.27
C GLN A 309 -8.93 8.99 -26.94
N ARG A 310 -8.63 8.45 -28.14
CA ARG A 310 -7.60 8.95 -29.05
C ARG A 310 -8.17 9.08 -30.45
N GLY A 311 -8.23 10.32 -30.96
CA GLY A 311 -8.87 10.57 -32.23
C GLY A 311 -10.40 10.38 -32.19
N LYS A 312 -10.95 9.63 -33.12
CA LYS A 312 -12.40 9.42 -33.25
C LYS A 312 -12.95 8.23 -32.50
N GLU A 313 -12.10 7.30 -32.08
CA GLU A 313 -12.51 6.06 -31.44
C GLU A 313 -12.02 6.01 -29.98
N ALA A 314 -12.81 5.34 -29.12
CA ALA A 314 -12.38 4.97 -27.78
C ALA A 314 -11.57 3.67 -27.86
N ASP A 315 -10.44 3.66 -27.16
CA ASP A 315 -9.58 2.48 -27.00
C ASP A 315 -9.59 2.01 -25.54
N THR A 316 -9.13 0.81 -25.29
CA THR A 316 -9.07 0.22 -23.96
C THR A 316 -7.65 -0.21 -23.61
N GLY A 317 -7.36 -0.24 -22.34
CA GLY A 317 -6.10 -0.78 -21.81
C GLY A 317 -6.33 -1.53 -20.51
N ASP A 318 -5.48 -2.51 -20.23
CA ASP A 318 -5.55 -3.35 -19.03
C ASP A 318 -4.50 -2.97 -17.98
N ALA A 319 -3.59 -2.04 -18.31
CA ALA A 319 -2.49 -1.69 -17.44
C ALA A 319 -2.96 -1.12 -16.09
N SER A 320 -2.37 -1.58 -15.02
CA SER A 320 -2.47 -0.96 -13.71
C SER A 320 -1.53 0.25 -13.63
N ILE A 321 -1.92 1.27 -12.88
CA ILE A 321 -1.10 2.47 -12.65
C ILE A 321 -0.55 2.41 -11.23
N ALA A 322 0.78 2.45 -11.09
CA ALA A 322 1.45 2.55 -9.80
C ALA A 322 2.25 3.86 -9.71
N MET A 323 2.20 4.52 -8.57
CA MET A 323 2.86 5.79 -8.32
C MET A 323 3.71 5.69 -7.06
N PHE A 324 5.02 5.92 -7.20
CA PHE A 324 5.97 5.85 -6.11
C PHE A 324 6.59 7.22 -5.84
N GLY A 325 6.60 7.62 -4.58
CA GLY A 325 7.17 8.91 -4.18
C GLY A 325 7.91 8.86 -2.85
N ASN A 326 8.81 9.80 -2.68
CA ASN A 326 9.57 9.97 -1.45
C ASN A 326 8.95 11.05 -0.58
N THR A 327 8.66 10.72 0.69
CA THR A 327 8.24 11.70 1.69
C THR A 327 9.48 12.43 2.23
N ASN A 328 9.40 13.77 2.31
CA ASN A 328 10.48 14.60 2.86
C ASN A 328 10.21 14.99 4.33
N GLN A 329 9.03 14.68 4.84
CA GLN A 329 8.59 14.98 6.20
C GLN A 329 8.22 13.69 6.92
N PRO A 330 8.37 13.62 8.25
CA PRO A 330 7.80 12.56 9.07
C PRO A 330 6.28 12.50 8.91
N ILE A 331 5.71 11.31 9.07
CA ILE A 331 4.26 11.10 8.90
C ILE A 331 3.42 11.98 9.83
N ASP A 332 3.84 12.17 11.07
CA ASP A 332 3.15 13.00 12.07
C ASP A 332 3.00 14.45 11.56
N VAL A 333 4.06 14.99 10.94
CA VAL A 333 4.04 16.34 10.35
C VAL A 333 3.09 16.40 9.15
N MET A 334 3.08 15.36 8.30
CA MET A 334 2.19 15.29 7.14
C MET A 334 0.72 15.20 7.56
N VAL A 335 0.42 14.40 8.59
CA VAL A 335 -0.93 14.28 9.17
C VAL A 335 -1.38 15.60 9.79
N GLN A 336 -0.52 16.28 10.56
CA GLN A 336 -0.80 17.59 11.15
C GLN A 336 -1.05 18.66 10.10
N ARG A 337 -0.26 18.69 9.03
CA ARG A 337 -0.46 19.63 7.90
C ARG A 337 -1.66 19.28 7.04
N GLY A 338 -2.26 18.13 7.26
CA GLY A 338 -3.45 17.69 6.57
C GLY A 338 -3.23 17.20 5.13
N HIS A 339 -1.99 16.83 4.72
CA HIS A 339 -1.74 16.44 3.34
C HIS A 339 -0.82 15.23 3.15
N LEU A 340 -1.42 14.02 3.09
CA LEU A 340 -0.69 12.77 2.84
C LEU A 340 -0.11 12.66 1.42
N PHE A 341 -0.62 13.43 0.45
CA PHE A 341 -0.12 13.46 -0.94
C PHE A 341 0.85 14.62 -1.20
N GLU A 342 1.43 15.21 -0.16
CA GLU A 342 2.37 16.34 -0.29
C GLU A 342 3.50 16.08 -1.30
N PRO A 343 4.08 14.87 -1.43
CA PRO A 343 5.11 14.59 -2.43
C PRO A 343 4.61 14.56 -3.89
N MET A 344 3.30 14.53 -4.11
CA MET A 344 2.74 14.51 -5.46
C MET A 344 2.79 15.90 -6.09
N PRO A 345 2.89 15.99 -7.45
CA PRO A 345 2.78 17.27 -8.13
C PRO A 345 1.43 17.95 -7.90
N ASP A 346 1.40 19.27 -7.86
CA ASP A 346 0.19 20.06 -7.59
C ASP A 346 -0.97 19.68 -8.50
N VAL A 347 -0.70 19.41 -9.78
CA VAL A 347 -1.73 19.02 -10.78
C VAL A 347 -2.43 17.68 -10.47
N ILE A 348 -1.85 16.85 -9.60
CA ILE A 348 -2.43 15.58 -9.12
C ILE A 348 -2.87 15.76 -7.67
N ARG A 349 -2.03 16.34 -6.82
CA ARG A 349 -2.25 16.53 -5.39
C ARG A 349 -3.54 17.32 -5.12
N ASP A 350 -3.79 18.37 -5.89
CA ASP A 350 -4.91 19.26 -5.70
C ASP A 350 -6.16 18.86 -6.53
N ASP A 351 -6.07 17.77 -7.32
CA ASP A 351 -7.20 17.22 -8.09
C ASP A 351 -7.89 16.09 -7.31
N MET A 352 -8.91 16.46 -6.53
CA MET A 352 -9.74 15.49 -5.77
C MET A 352 -10.30 14.38 -6.66
N ALA A 353 -10.67 14.69 -7.91
CA ALA A 353 -11.23 13.70 -8.81
C ALA A 353 -10.18 12.67 -9.27
N PHE A 354 -8.91 13.04 -9.36
CA PHE A 354 -7.82 12.12 -9.61
C PHE A 354 -7.56 11.22 -8.39
N ILE A 355 -7.42 11.83 -7.21
CA ILE A 355 -7.18 11.12 -5.95
C ILE A 355 -8.29 10.11 -5.67
N ASP A 356 -9.57 10.45 -5.90
CA ASP A 356 -10.70 9.53 -5.68
C ASP A 356 -10.68 8.27 -6.59
N ARG A 357 -9.82 8.23 -7.62
CA ARG A 357 -9.62 7.07 -8.49
C ARG A 357 -8.51 6.14 -8.06
N LEU A 358 -7.76 6.50 -7.03
CA LEU A 358 -6.76 5.62 -6.43
C LEU A 358 -7.45 4.53 -5.61
N HIS A 359 -7.12 3.29 -5.88
CA HIS A 359 -7.74 2.17 -5.18
C HIS A 359 -7.15 1.97 -3.79
N TYR A 360 -5.85 2.20 -3.64
CA TYR A 360 -5.13 1.95 -2.40
C TYR A 360 -4.00 2.96 -2.19
N TYR A 361 -3.89 3.46 -0.97
CA TYR A 361 -2.70 4.18 -0.51
C TYR A 361 -1.89 3.27 0.41
N LEU A 362 -0.72 2.83 -0.07
CA LEU A 362 0.20 2.01 0.70
C LEU A 362 1.06 2.93 1.58
N PRO A 363 1.05 2.72 2.92
CA PRO A 363 1.80 3.55 3.86
C PRO A 363 3.28 3.18 3.83
N GLY A 364 4.03 3.77 2.89
CA GLY A 364 5.45 3.47 2.71
C GLY A 364 6.33 3.82 3.92
N TRP A 365 5.84 4.64 4.85
CA TRP A 365 6.52 4.95 6.12
C TRP A 365 6.53 3.79 7.12
N GLU A 366 5.65 2.80 6.97
CA GLU A 366 5.67 1.57 7.78
C GLU A 366 6.70 0.55 7.28
N ILE A 367 7.21 0.73 6.06
CA ILE A 367 8.18 -0.18 5.48
C ILE A 367 9.59 0.27 5.89
N PRO A 368 10.37 -0.62 6.51
CA PRO A 368 11.73 -0.28 6.96
C PRO A 368 12.66 -0.02 5.77
N LYS A 369 13.69 0.78 6.01
CA LYS A 369 14.79 0.91 5.04
C LYS A 369 15.44 -0.44 4.80
N MET A 370 15.85 -0.69 3.55
CA MET A 370 16.53 -1.92 3.16
C MET A 370 17.85 -2.08 3.93
N ARG A 371 18.00 -3.21 4.59
CA ARG A 371 19.15 -3.62 5.36
C ARG A 371 19.46 -5.10 5.09
N PRO A 372 20.70 -5.58 5.32
CA PRO A 372 21.12 -6.92 4.92
C PRO A 372 20.27 -8.07 5.47
N ASP A 373 19.75 -7.94 6.70
CA ASP A 373 18.91 -8.94 7.37
C ASP A 373 17.50 -9.09 6.78
N LEU A 374 17.06 -8.11 5.99
CA LEU A 374 15.78 -8.20 5.25
C LEU A 374 15.87 -9.03 3.98
N PHE A 375 17.05 -9.46 3.56
CA PHE A 375 17.22 -10.21 2.34
C PHE A 375 17.37 -11.70 2.63
N THR A 376 16.52 -12.50 1.98
CA THR A 376 16.55 -13.95 2.17
C THR A 376 17.76 -14.61 1.48
N SER A 377 18.22 -15.71 2.06
CA SER A 377 19.17 -16.64 1.46
C SER A 377 18.53 -17.96 1.03
N HIS A 378 17.23 -18.09 1.21
CA HIS A 378 16.42 -19.25 0.90
C HIS A 378 15.98 -19.31 -0.57
N TYR A 379 15.26 -20.38 -0.90
CA TYR A 379 14.68 -20.59 -2.22
C TYR A 379 13.41 -19.76 -2.41
N GLY A 380 13.19 -19.27 -3.61
CA GLY A 380 11.95 -18.68 -4.09
C GLY A 380 11.72 -19.08 -5.54
N PHE A 381 10.55 -18.76 -6.08
CA PHE A 381 10.28 -19.00 -7.51
C PHE A 381 11.28 -18.25 -8.39
N VAL A 382 11.59 -18.84 -9.54
CA VAL A 382 12.18 -18.09 -10.64
C VAL A 382 11.22 -16.95 -10.99
N VAL A 383 11.75 -15.74 -11.07
CA VAL A 383 10.92 -14.51 -11.25
C VAL A 383 10.08 -14.59 -12.51
N ASP A 384 10.59 -15.13 -13.60
CA ASP A 384 9.82 -15.26 -14.85
C ASP A 384 8.60 -16.20 -14.69
N TYR A 385 8.78 -17.33 -13.96
CA TYR A 385 7.66 -18.23 -13.63
C TYR A 385 6.60 -17.53 -12.79
N PHE A 386 7.02 -16.82 -11.78
CA PHE A 386 6.11 -16.08 -10.91
C PHE A 386 5.40 -14.95 -11.67
N ALA A 387 6.10 -14.24 -12.55
CA ALA A 387 5.52 -13.21 -13.41
C ALA A 387 4.44 -13.77 -14.34
N GLU A 388 4.67 -14.95 -14.94
CA GLU A 388 3.65 -15.63 -15.75
C GLU A 388 2.43 -16.03 -14.92
N ALA A 389 2.64 -16.52 -13.68
CA ALA A 389 1.54 -16.83 -12.77
C ALA A 389 0.68 -15.59 -12.49
N LEU A 390 1.31 -14.47 -12.10
CA LEU A 390 0.60 -13.22 -11.83
C LEU A 390 -0.14 -12.70 -13.07
N ARG A 391 0.49 -12.76 -14.23
CA ARG A 391 -0.11 -12.36 -15.51
C ARG A 391 -1.30 -13.23 -15.90
N ALA A 392 -1.20 -14.54 -15.75
CA ALA A 392 -2.30 -15.45 -16.01
C ALA A 392 -3.49 -15.18 -15.06
N LEU A 393 -3.19 -14.89 -13.78
CA LEU A 393 -4.18 -14.55 -12.76
C LEU A 393 -4.92 -13.23 -13.05
N ARG A 394 -4.36 -12.30 -13.86
CA ARG A 394 -5.08 -11.10 -14.32
C ARG A 394 -6.38 -11.40 -15.05
N LYS A 395 -6.48 -12.58 -15.70
CA LYS A 395 -7.69 -13.03 -16.40
C LYS A 395 -8.78 -13.56 -15.47
N HIS A 396 -8.44 -13.87 -14.22
CA HIS A 396 -9.40 -14.37 -13.22
C HIS A 396 -10.02 -13.21 -12.44
N ASN A 397 -11.25 -13.43 -11.95
CA ASN A 397 -12.00 -12.43 -11.18
C ASN A 397 -12.35 -12.99 -9.80
N PHE A 398 -11.87 -12.34 -8.74
CA PHE A 398 -12.20 -12.64 -7.34
C PHE A 398 -12.91 -11.47 -6.65
N THR A 399 -13.40 -10.47 -7.39
CA THR A 399 -14.03 -9.27 -6.79
C THR A 399 -15.31 -9.56 -6.01
N GLU A 400 -15.99 -10.68 -6.33
CA GLU A 400 -17.21 -11.11 -5.66
C GLU A 400 -16.97 -12.09 -4.50
N THR A 401 -15.72 -12.51 -4.29
CA THR A 401 -15.38 -13.48 -3.22
C THR A 401 -15.73 -12.93 -1.84
N LEU A 402 -15.54 -11.63 -1.63
CA LEU A 402 -15.91 -10.92 -0.42
C LEU A 402 -17.38 -11.14 -0.06
N ASP A 403 -18.27 -11.15 -1.04
CA ASP A 403 -19.72 -11.25 -0.84
C ASP A 403 -20.18 -12.60 -0.31
N LYS A 404 -19.31 -13.62 -0.24
CA LYS A 404 -19.64 -14.91 0.37
C LYS A 404 -19.89 -14.76 1.87
N HIS A 405 -19.10 -13.94 2.56
CA HIS A 405 -19.12 -13.84 4.01
C HIS A 405 -19.36 -12.42 4.54
N PHE A 406 -19.06 -11.38 3.75
CA PHE A 406 -19.10 -10.01 4.21
C PHE A 406 -19.94 -9.12 3.31
N THR A 407 -20.43 -8.02 3.88
CA THR A 407 -21.08 -6.92 3.17
C THR A 407 -20.34 -5.65 3.49
N LEU A 408 -20.00 -4.87 2.49
CA LEU A 408 -19.37 -3.54 2.68
C LEU A 408 -20.41 -2.56 3.22
N GLY A 409 -19.99 -1.69 4.14
CA GLY A 409 -20.85 -0.69 4.76
C GLY A 409 -21.60 0.19 3.75
N SER A 410 -22.82 0.57 4.08
CA SER A 410 -23.72 1.34 3.20
C SER A 410 -23.17 2.70 2.79
N HIS A 411 -22.26 3.26 3.59
CA HIS A 411 -21.61 4.56 3.34
C HIS A 411 -20.49 4.51 2.31
N LEU A 412 -19.95 3.31 1.99
CA LEU A 412 -18.96 3.17 0.92
C LEU A 412 -19.62 3.41 -0.43
N LYS A 413 -19.24 4.50 -1.10
CA LYS A 413 -19.73 4.83 -2.45
C LYS A 413 -19.20 3.82 -3.47
N THR A 414 -19.76 3.80 -4.67
CA THR A 414 -19.39 2.86 -5.75
C THR A 414 -17.88 2.75 -6.01
N ARG A 415 -17.15 3.88 -5.96
CA ARG A 415 -15.68 3.86 -6.14
C ARG A 415 -14.97 3.21 -4.96
N ASP A 416 -15.43 3.45 -3.74
CA ASP A 416 -14.86 2.86 -2.54
C ASP A 416 -15.06 1.34 -2.56
N GLN A 417 -16.28 0.89 -2.87
CA GLN A 417 -16.57 -0.55 -3.02
C GLN A 417 -15.75 -1.20 -4.12
N LYS A 418 -15.62 -0.54 -5.30
CA LYS A 418 -14.77 -1.03 -6.41
C LYS A 418 -13.31 -1.14 -5.99
N ALA A 419 -12.79 -0.16 -5.27
CA ALA A 419 -11.42 -0.12 -4.78
C ALA A 419 -11.15 -1.26 -3.78
N VAL A 420 -12.01 -1.44 -2.78
CA VAL A 420 -11.90 -2.53 -1.79
C VAL A 420 -11.97 -3.89 -2.48
N ARG A 421 -12.98 -4.13 -3.34
CA ARG A 421 -13.15 -5.39 -4.06
C ARG A 421 -11.96 -5.74 -4.93
N LYS A 422 -11.39 -4.76 -5.64
CA LYS A 422 -10.18 -4.97 -6.46
C LYS A 422 -8.95 -5.27 -5.61
N THR A 423 -8.82 -4.61 -4.46
CA THR A 423 -7.70 -4.89 -3.54
C THR A 423 -7.80 -6.30 -2.97
N VAL A 424 -9.00 -6.71 -2.51
CA VAL A 424 -9.25 -8.09 -2.06
C VAL A 424 -8.97 -9.08 -3.19
N SER A 425 -9.49 -8.83 -4.41
CA SER A 425 -9.23 -9.67 -5.59
C SER A 425 -7.74 -9.81 -5.87
N GLY A 426 -6.98 -8.70 -5.83
CA GLY A 426 -5.54 -8.71 -6.06
C GLY A 426 -4.78 -9.51 -5.00
N LEU A 427 -5.10 -9.34 -3.72
CA LEU A 427 -4.51 -10.13 -2.62
C LEU A 427 -4.91 -11.62 -2.73
N MET A 428 -6.17 -11.91 -3.08
CA MET A 428 -6.62 -13.28 -3.35
C MET A 428 -5.78 -13.94 -4.46
N LYS A 429 -5.50 -13.24 -5.55
CA LYS A 429 -4.68 -13.74 -6.65
C LYS A 429 -3.24 -14.04 -6.23
N VAL A 430 -2.68 -13.23 -5.35
CA VAL A 430 -1.31 -13.39 -4.85
C VAL A 430 -1.23 -14.53 -3.81
N ILE A 431 -2.16 -14.58 -2.86
CA ILE A 431 -2.09 -15.47 -1.70
C ILE A 431 -2.90 -16.76 -1.92
N TYR A 432 -4.06 -16.65 -2.56
CA TYR A 432 -5.04 -17.73 -2.74
C TYR A 432 -5.39 -17.97 -4.23
N PRO A 433 -4.39 -18.22 -5.13
CA PRO A 433 -4.64 -18.36 -6.57
C PRO A 433 -5.56 -19.53 -6.92
N HIS A 434 -5.73 -20.49 -6.01
CA HIS A 434 -6.67 -21.62 -6.11
C HIS A 434 -8.12 -21.23 -5.79
N GLY A 435 -8.36 -20.04 -5.20
CA GLY A 435 -9.67 -19.49 -4.91
C GLY A 435 -10.29 -19.97 -3.58
N GLU A 436 -9.60 -20.81 -2.82
CA GLU A 436 -10.03 -21.28 -1.51
C GLU A 436 -9.43 -20.38 -0.42
N VAL A 437 -10.30 -19.88 0.45
CA VAL A 437 -9.94 -18.96 1.55
C VAL A 437 -10.94 -19.17 2.68
N THR A 438 -10.47 -19.18 3.93
CA THR A 438 -11.34 -19.22 5.09
C THR A 438 -12.01 -17.86 5.33
N LYS A 439 -13.07 -17.86 6.15
CA LYS A 439 -13.78 -16.63 6.52
C LYS A 439 -12.86 -15.64 7.25
N GLU A 440 -12.05 -16.15 8.16
CA GLU A 440 -11.12 -15.37 8.98
C GLU A 440 -10.03 -14.73 8.10
N GLU A 441 -9.40 -15.51 7.22
CA GLU A 441 -8.41 -15.04 6.26
C GLU A 441 -8.99 -13.98 5.31
N LEU A 442 -10.20 -14.22 4.79
CA LEU A 442 -10.89 -13.26 3.94
C LEU A 442 -11.21 -11.96 4.71
N GLY A 443 -11.60 -12.08 6.00
CA GLY A 443 -11.81 -10.92 6.87
C GLY A 443 -10.58 -10.04 7.03
N GLU A 444 -9.39 -10.66 7.21
CA GLU A 444 -8.11 -9.95 7.23
C GLU A 444 -7.86 -9.19 5.92
N LEU A 445 -8.09 -9.83 4.76
CA LEU A 445 -7.93 -9.17 3.46
C LEU A 445 -8.90 -8.00 3.27
N VAL A 446 -10.15 -8.15 3.73
CA VAL A 446 -11.17 -7.10 3.65
C VAL A 446 -10.78 -5.91 4.52
N GLU A 447 -10.37 -6.15 5.76
CA GLU A 447 -9.95 -5.11 6.70
C GLU A 447 -8.76 -4.32 6.13
N PHE A 448 -7.75 -5.02 5.62
CA PHE A 448 -6.57 -4.43 5.01
C PHE A 448 -6.90 -3.61 3.75
N ALA A 449 -7.82 -4.10 2.91
CA ALA A 449 -8.28 -3.41 1.71
C ALA A 449 -9.07 -2.13 2.05
N VAL A 450 -9.95 -2.21 3.05
CA VAL A 450 -10.74 -1.08 3.55
C VAL A 450 -9.83 0.00 4.12
N GLU A 451 -8.81 -0.37 4.92
CA GLU A 451 -7.84 0.56 5.49
C GLU A 451 -7.13 1.40 4.42
N GLY A 452 -6.57 0.75 3.39
CA GLY A 452 -5.83 1.46 2.35
C GLY A 452 -6.72 2.39 1.52
N ARG A 453 -7.98 2.01 1.25
CA ARG A 453 -8.94 2.89 0.59
C ARG A 453 -9.41 4.01 1.52
N ARG A 454 -9.62 3.74 2.79
CA ARG A 454 -9.95 4.76 3.78
C ARG A 454 -8.87 5.86 3.82
N ARG A 455 -7.59 5.50 3.76
CA ARG A 455 -6.48 6.47 3.73
C ARG A 455 -6.59 7.47 2.57
N VAL A 456 -6.99 7.00 1.39
CA VAL A 456 -7.31 7.87 0.25
C VAL A 456 -8.48 8.81 0.58
N LYS A 457 -9.53 8.28 1.20
CA LYS A 457 -10.75 9.05 1.51
C LYS A 457 -10.52 10.08 2.62
N GLU A 458 -9.70 9.76 3.62
CA GLU A 458 -9.33 10.71 4.68
C GLU A 458 -8.61 11.93 4.10
N GLN A 459 -7.78 11.75 3.07
CA GLN A 459 -7.19 12.87 2.37
C GLN A 459 -8.23 13.71 1.63
N LEU A 460 -9.21 13.09 0.97
CA LEU A 460 -10.30 13.81 0.30
C LEU A 460 -11.17 14.61 1.27
N LYS A 461 -11.41 14.08 2.48
CA LYS A 461 -12.08 14.82 3.55
C LYS A 461 -11.33 16.12 3.90
N LYS A 462 -10.01 16.05 4.03
CA LYS A 462 -9.16 17.22 4.36
C LYS A 462 -9.08 18.26 3.24
N MET A 463 -9.15 17.82 1.98
CA MET A 463 -9.07 18.72 0.81
C MET A 463 -10.35 19.48 0.51
N GLY A 464 -11.49 18.99 1.01
CA GLY A 464 -12.57 19.70 0.54
C GLY A 464 -13.97 19.50 0.82
N SER A 465 -14.84 18.85 0.16
CA SER A 465 -16.26 19.10 0.24
C SER A 465 -16.95 18.24 1.30
N PHE A 466 -18.01 18.79 1.88
CA PHE A 466 -18.92 18.17 2.84
C PHE A 466 -19.36 16.74 2.46
N GLU A 467 -19.41 16.42 1.17
CA GLU A 467 -19.80 15.09 0.68
C GLU A 467 -18.86 13.94 1.09
N TYR A 468 -17.61 14.23 1.47
CA TYR A 468 -16.64 13.22 1.91
C TYR A 468 -16.67 12.98 3.42
N TYR A 469 -17.18 13.93 4.21
CA TYR A 469 -17.24 13.82 5.68
C TYR A 469 -18.20 12.73 6.16
N GLN A 470 -19.23 12.43 5.38
CA GLN A 470 -20.27 11.45 5.75
C GLN A 470 -19.91 9.99 5.44
N THR A 471 -18.68 9.70 5.00
CA THR A 471 -18.31 8.33 4.63
C THR A 471 -17.59 7.65 5.78
N SER A 472 -18.23 6.69 6.42
CA SER A 472 -17.59 5.73 7.31
C SER A 472 -17.06 4.53 6.52
N PHE A 473 -16.07 3.87 7.07
CA PHE A 473 -15.46 2.68 6.46
C PHE A 473 -15.68 1.48 7.35
N SER A 474 -16.65 0.66 6.98
CA SER A 474 -17.04 -0.54 7.72
C SER A 474 -17.29 -1.71 6.78
N TYR A 475 -17.35 -2.89 7.34
CA TYR A 475 -17.88 -4.08 6.72
C TYR A 475 -18.60 -4.94 7.76
N SER A 476 -19.62 -5.66 7.36
CA SER A 476 -20.43 -6.49 8.25
C SER A 476 -20.28 -7.96 7.90
N ASP A 477 -20.19 -8.79 8.92
CA ASP A 477 -20.29 -10.24 8.81
C ASP A 477 -21.74 -10.64 8.51
N LYS A 478 -21.97 -11.40 7.43
CA LYS A 478 -23.33 -11.80 7.02
C LYS A 478 -23.98 -12.82 7.95
N GLU A 479 -23.20 -13.60 8.70
CA GLU A 479 -23.73 -14.64 9.60
C GLU A 479 -24.08 -14.06 10.96
N THR A 480 -23.20 -13.21 11.52
CA THR A 480 -23.38 -12.65 12.86
C THR A 480 -24.10 -11.30 12.83
N GLY A 481 -24.11 -10.60 11.69
CA GLY A 481 -24.59 -9.22 11.59
C GLY A 481 -23.66 -8.20 12.25
N GLU A 482 -22.52 -8.61 12.78
CA GLU A 482 -21.56 -7.72 13.44
C GLU A 482 -20.89 -6.82 12.42
N GLU A 483 -20.96 -5.51 12.64
CA GLU A 483 -20.31 -4.50 11.83
C GLU A 483 -18.97 -4.10 12.45
N LYS A 484 -17.91 -4.12 11.62
CA LYS A 484 -16.57 -3.70 12.00
C LYS A 484 -16.18 -2.41 11.28
N PHE A 485 -15.77 -1.41 12.04
CA PHE A 485 -15.22 -0.14 11.53
C PHE A 485 -13.72 -0.25 11.40
N VAL A 486 -13.18 0.22 10.27
CA VAL A 486 -11.76 0.16 9.98
C VAL A 486 -11.15 1.55 10.09
N GLY A 487 -10.25 1.75 11.06
CA GLY A 487 -9.44 2.94 11.24
C GLY A 487 -8.19 2.96 10.35
N VAL A 488 -7.46 4.07 10.38
CA VAL A 488 -6.09 4.17 9.83
C VAL A 488 -5.11 4.42 10.96
N PRO A 489 -4.01 3.65 11.07
CA PRO A 489 -3.10 3.70 12.22
C PRO A 489 -2.54 5.10 12.52
N GLU A 490 -2.24 5.87 11.48
CA GLU A 490 -1.70 7.23 11.62
C GLU A 490 -2.69 8.27 12.18
N GLN A 491 -3.98 7.93 12.25
CA GLN A 491 -5.01 8.76 12.88
C GLN A 491 -5.47 8.22 14.25
N GLY A 492 -4.78 7.22 14.76
CA GLY A 492 -5.13 6.49 15.97
C GLY A 492 -5.91 5.20 15.66
N GLY A 493 -5.48 4.10 16.24
CA GLY A 493 -6.14 2.80 16.10
C GLY A 493 -7.32 2.65 17.07
N ARG A 494 -8.16 1.63 16.87
CA ARG A 494 -9.36 1.27 17.66
C ARG A 494 -9.14 1.11 19.18
N ASP A 495 -7.90 1.07 19.66
CA ASP A 495 -7.56 0.73 21.04
C ASP A 495 -7.20 1.94 21.92
N LEU A 496 -7.40 3.18 21.43
CA LEU A 496 -7.06 4.38 22.23
C LEU A 496 -8.04 4.64 23.36
N VAL A 497 -9.28 4.17 23.24
CA VAL A 497 -10.30 4.28 24.27
C VAL A 497 -10.52 2.91 24.93
N ALA A 498 -10.21 2.81 26.21
CA ALA A 498 -10.37 1.58 26.95
C ALA A 498 -11.85 1.15 27.02
N THR A 499 -12.09 -0.14 26.87
CA THR A 499 -13.43 -0.75 27.02
C THR A 499 -13.86 -0.85 28.47
N ASP A 500 -12.92 -0.82 29.41
CA ASP A 500 -13.17 -0.82 30.84
C ASP A 500 -13.24 0.61 31.40
N PRO A 501 -13.95 0.82 32.52
CA PRO A 501 -13.97 2.12 33.18
C PRO A 501 -12.57 2.57 33.60
N LEU A 502 -12.22 3.82 33.30
CA LEU A 502 -10.98 4.42 33.76
C LEU A 502 -11.01 4.61 35.28
N ALA A 503 -9.84 4.86 35.91
CA ALA A 503 -9.75 5.25 37.29
C ALA A 503 -10.55 6.55 37.56
N PRO A 504 -11.13 6.72 38.75
CA PRO A 504 -11.77 7.99 39.15
C PRO A 504 -10.86 9.18 38.88
N GLY A 505 -11.40 10.23 38.26
CA GLY A 505 -10.63 11.40 37.82
C GLY A 505 -10.11 11.33 36.39
N SER A 506 -10.37 10.25 35.66
CA SER A 506 -9.94 10.10 34.30
C SER A 506 -11.12 10.09 33.34
N VAL A 507 -11.03 10.86 32.22
CA VAL A 507 -12.09 10.95 31.19
C VAL A 507 -11.49 11.08 29.81
N TYR A 508 -12.27 10.69 28.77
CA TYR A 508 -11.95 11.00 27.40
C TYR A 508 -12.69 12.25 26.90
N THR A 509 -12.01 13.06 26.10
CA THR A 509 -12.57 14.23 25.46
C THR A 509 -12.04 14.40 24.05
N GLY A 510 -12.87 14.92 23.16
CA GLY A 510 -12.53 15.20 21.77
C GLY A 510 -12.67 16.68 21.46
N THR A 511 -11.96 17.12 20.44
CA THR A 511 -11.97 18.51 20.03
C THR A 511 -11.63 18.68 18.55
N ILE A 512 -11.96 19.87 18.02
CA ILE A 512 -11.53 20.28 16.69
C ILE A 512 -10.81 21.63 16.76
N GLY A 513 -9.61 21.69 16.21
CA GLY A 513 -8.82 22.91 16.09
C GLY A 513 -9.38 23.91 15.11
N ALA A 514 -8.83 25.10 15.09
CA ALA A 514 -9.22 26.16 14.14
C ALA A 514 -8.90 25.81 12.66
N ASP A 515 -7.93 24.95 12.47
CA ASP A 515 -7.44 24.41 11.18
C ASP A 515 -8.20 23.14 10.72
N GLY A 516 -9.20 22.69 11.49
CA GLY A 516 -9.96 21.47 11.21
C GLY A 516 -9.28 20.18 11.71
N THR A 517 -8.14 20.27 12.36
CA THR A 517 -7.47 19.10 12.95
C THR A 517 -8.25 18.61 14.17
N VAL A 518 -8.48 17.29 14.24
CA VAL A 518 -9.25 16.70 15.34
C VAL A 518 -8.28 16.16 16.40
N GLY A 519 -8.53 16.46 17.67
CA GLY A 519 -7.81 15.96 18.82
C GLY A 519 -8.63 14.98 19.64
N LEU A 520 -7.98 13.96 20.20
CA LEU A 520 -8.56 13.04 21.18
C LEU A 520 -7.64 12.99 22.39
N TYR A 521 -8.20 13.29 23.54
CA TYR A 521 -7.43 13.42 24.79
C TYR A 521 -7.97 12.50 25.88
N ARG A 522 -7.05 11.99 26.70
CA ARG A 522 -7.37 11.45 28.02
C ARG A 522 -6.94 12.49 29.06
N LEU A 523 -7.91 13.03 29.79
CA LEU A 523 -7.68 13.97 30.87
C LEU A 523 -7.63 13.19 32.17
N GLU A 524 -6.59 13.40 32.95
CA GLU A 524 -6.37 12.78 34.26
C GLU A 524 -6.24 13.82 35.37
N ILE A 525 -6.96 13.60 36.47
CA ILE A 525 -6.93 14.46 37.66
C ILE A 525 -6.58 13.60 38.84
N THR A 526 -5.51 13.99 39.53
CA THR A 526 -5.11 13.42 40.82
C THR A 526 -5.21 14.47 41.90
N MET A 527 -5.75 14.10 43.06
CA MET A 527 -5.86 14.98 44.21
C MET A 527 -4.83 14.63 45.25
N THR A 528 -4.21 15.66 45.84
CA THR A 528 -3.28 15.53 46.98
C THR A 528 -3.73 16.46 48.08
N THR A 529 -3.43 16.15 49.34
CA THR A 529 -3.69 17.07 50.48
C THR A 529 -3.05 18.41 50.19
N GLY A 530 -3.84 19.49 50.29
CA GLY A 530 -3.40 20.82 49.87
C GLY A 530 -4.27 21.96 50.40
N THR A 531 -4.34 23.02 49.60
CA THR A 531 -5.00 24.29 49.97
C THR A 531 -5.98 24.76 48.90
N GLY A 532 -6.55 23.85 48.13
CA GLY A 532 -7.53 24.16 47.05
C GLY A 532 -6.90 24.74 45.81
N LYS A 533 -5.66 24.36 45.44
CA LYS A 533 -4.96 24.89 44.29
C LYS A 533 -5.05 23.98 43.08
N LEU A 534 -5.16 24.60 41.89
CA LEU A 534 -5.04 23.93 40.60
C LEU A 534 -3.58 23.95 40.16
N LYS A 535 -3.01 22.78 39.89
CA LYS A 535 -1.70 22.58 39.28
C LYS A 535 -1.86 21.86 37.96
N VAL A 536 -1.38 22.47 36.90
CA VAL A 536 -1.48 21.94 35.56
C VAL A 536 -0.13 21.40 35.14
N ALA A 537 -0.09 20.11 34.77
CA ALA A 537 1.09 19.39 34.29
C ALA A 537 1.05 19.26 32.74
N GLY A 538 2.02 18.56 32.16
CA GLY A 538 2.26 18.44 30.75
C GLY A 538 1.04 18.28 29.83
N GLY A 539 1.21 18.63 28.56
CA GLY A 539 0.16 18.53 27.54
C GLY A 539 -0.88 19.65 27.51
N VAL A 540 -1.03 20.41 28.61
CA VAL A 540 -2.04 21.48 28.73
C VAL A 540 -1.42 22.85 28.43
N ARG A 541 -1.84 23.46 27.30
CA ARG A 541 -1.32 24.77 26.86
C ARG A 541 -2.46 25.69 26.40
N GLY A 542 -2.18 26.99 26.23
CA GLY A 542 -3.05 27.97 25.58
C GLY A 542 -4.51 27.95 26.02
N THR A 543 -5.41 27.84 25.09
CA THR A 543 -6.87 27.82 25.27
C THR A 543 -7.35 26.69 26.17
N MET A 544 -6.69 25.54 26.15
CA MET A 544 -7.01 24.40 27.02
C MET A 544 -6.79 24.76 28.49
N LYS A 545 -5.66 25.42 28.81
CA LYS A 545 -5.35 25.86 30.20
C LYS A 545 -6.37 26.89 30.67
N GLU A 546 -6.77 27.82 29.83
CA GLU A 546 -7.78 28.82 30.18
C GLU A 546 -9.14 28.17 30.43
N SER A 547 -9.55 27.22 29.60
CA SER A 547 -10.79 26.47 29.73
C SER A 547 -10.84 25.70 31.08
N ILE A 548 -9.75 24.96 31.40
CA ILE A 548 -9.60 24.27 32.67
C ILE A 548 -9.67 25.26 33.88
N SER A 549 -9.02 26.41 33.76
CA SER A 549 -9.00 27.41 34.83
C SER A 549 -10.42 28.00 35.06
N ARG A 550 -11.18 28.25 34.02
CA ARG A 550 -12.59 28.69 34.12
C ARG A 550 -13.44 27.62 34.78
N ALA A 551 -13.30 26.38 34.41
CA ALA A 551 -14.05 25.27 34.96
C ALA A 551 -13.73 25.01 36.43
N PHE A 552 -12.45 25.13 36.81
CA PHE A 552 -12.03 25.05 38.22
C PHE A 552 -12.58 26.20 39.08
N SER A 553 -12.60 27.42 38.54
CA SER A 553 -13.21 28.58 39.21
C SER A 553 -14.71 28.37 39.44
N TYR A 554 -15.43 27.80 38.44
CA TYR A 554 -16.84 27.43 38.59
C TYR A 554 -17.02 26.37 39.69
N LEU A 555 -16.25 25.27 39.65
CA LEU A 555 -16.29 24.20 40.65
C LEU A 555 -16.07 24.77 42.06
N SER A 556 -15.06 25.62 42.22
CA SER A 556 -14.71 26.25 43.50
C SER A 556 -15.81 27.21 43.99
N SER A 557 -16.45 27.96 43.09
CA SER A 557 -17.53 28.87 43.44
C SER A 557 -18.80 28.15 43.92
N LYS A 558 -19.03 26.93 43.40
CA LYS A 558 -20.23 26.11 43.66
C LYS A 558 -19.96 24.96 44.66
N LYS A 559 -18.79 24.93 45.30
CA LYS A 559 -18.35 23.83 46.20
C LYS A 559 -19.32 23.50 47.33
N VAL A 560 -20.02 24.52 47.88
CA VAL A 560 -21.03 24.33 48.95
C VAL A 560 -22.30 23.71 48.38
N GLU A 561 -22.75 24.16 47.18
CA GLU A 561 -23.91 23.63 46.52
C GLU A 561 -23.75 22.15 46.14
N PHE A 562 -22.54 21.74 45.78
CA PHE A 562 -22.20 20.35 45.50
C PHE A 562 -21.94 19.48 46.74
N GLY A 563 -21.91 20.08 47.94
CA GLY A 563 -21.62 19.40 49.18
C GLY A 563 -20.16 18.94 49.33
N MET A 564 -19.22 19.57 48.60
CA MET A 564 -17.82 19.19 48.49
C MET A 564 -16.86 20.27 49.04
N GLY A 565 -17.35 21.20 49.85
CA GLY A 565 -16.56 22.36 50.28
C GLY A 565 -15.27 21.99 51.00
N LYS A 566 -15.34 21.02 51.96
CA LYS A 566 -14.16 20.57 52.71
C LYS A 566 -13.16 19.82 51.84
N ASP A 567 -13.63 19.02 50.90
CA ASP A 567 -12.79 18.19 50.04
C ASP A 567 -12.00 19.08 49.06
N ILE A 568 -12.66 20.10 48.47
CA ILE A 568 -12.03 21.05 47.55
C ILE A 568 -11.03 21.95 48.31
N ASP A 569 -11.37 22.45 49.50
CA ASP A 569 -10.50 23.37 50.22
C ASP A 569 -9.23 22.68 50.80
N ASN A 570 -9.30 21.38 51.04
CA ASN A 570 -8.19 20.60 51.61
C ASN A 570 -7.42 19.78 50.57
N SER A 571 -7.72 19.93 49.27
CA SER A 571 -7.05 19.18 48.19
C SER A 571 -6.49 20.09 47.12
N ASP A 572 -5.26 19.84 46.70
CA ASP A 572 -4.68 20.40 45.50
C ASP A 572 -5.00 19.47 44.34
N PHE A 573 -5.42 20.03 43.19
CA PHE A 573 -5.79 19.30 41.96
C PHE A 573 -4.63 19.33 40.98
N HIS A 574 -4.09 18.15 40.62
CA HIS A 574 -3.08 17.99 39.61
C HIS A 574 -3.72 17.47 38.36
N VAL A 575 -3.58 18.18 37.24
CA VAL A 575 -4.25 17.91 35.99
C VAL A 575 -3.24 17.66 34.87
N GLU A 576 -3.44 16.59 34.12
CA GLU A 576 -2.66 16.26 32.96
C GLU A 576 -3.60 15.94 31.80
N ALA A 577 -3.29 16.42 30.59
CA ALA A 577 -3.97 16.06 29.35
C ALA A 577 -3.02 15.25 28.47
N ILE A 578 -3.36 13.99 28.24
CA ILE A 578 -2.60 13.07 27.40
C ILE A 578 -3.21 13.11 26.00
N ASP A 579 -2.47 13.66 25.06
CA ASP A 579 -2.84 13.68 23.64
C ASP A 579 -2.67 12.27 23.07
N LEU A 580 -3.77 11.58 22.79
CA LEU A 580 -3.77 10.21 22.30
C LEU A 580 -3.36 10.11 20.82
N LEU A 581 -3.44 11.20 20.07
CA LEU A 581 -3.09 11.27 18.65
C LEU A 581 -1.74 11.95 18.43
N ASN A 582 -1.18 12.55 19.48
CA ASN A 582 0.08 13.29 19.43
C ASN A 582 0.12 14.39 18.37
N ASN A 583 -1.02 15.04 18.13
CA ASN A 583 -1.18 16.07 17.08
C ASN A 583 -1.21 17.52 17.62
N GLY A 584 -1.17 17.70 18.95
CA GLY A 584 -0.99 19.00 19.60
C GLY A 584 -2.16 19.98 19.45
N VAL A 585 -3.37 19.51 19.15
CA VAL A 585 -4.56 20.38 18.96
C VAL A 585 -4.96 21.03 20.26
N GLU A 586 -4.96 22.36 20.33
CA GLU A 586 -5.45 23.10 21.49
C GLU A 586 -6.97 23.26 21.44
N ALA A 587 -7.62 23.02 22.59
CA ALA A 587 -9.07 23.04 22.66
C ALA A 587 -9.66 23.47 23.98
N GLU A 588 -10.95 23.84 23.93
CA GLU A 588 -11.78 24.11 25.09
C GLU A 588 -12.38 22.79 25.58
N ILE A 589 -11.97 22.34 26.79
CA ILE A 589 -12.35 21.04 27.40
C ILE A 589 -12.93 21.21 28.82
N GLY A 590 -13.52 22.36 29.11
CA GLY A 590 -13.93 22.72 30.47
C GLY A 590 -14.94 21.75 31.09
N VAL A 591 -15.89 21.23 30.32
CA VAL A 591 -16.86 20.25 30.83
C VAL A 591 -16.18 18.92 31.16
N ALA A 592 -15.26 18.45 30.31
CA ALA A 592 -14.50 17.24 30.58
C ALA A 592 -13.67 17.37 31.88
N PHE A 593 -13.01 18.52 32.07
CA PHE A 593 -12.34 18.82 33.32
C PHE A 593 -13.29 18.79 34.52
N PHE A 594 -14.44 19.45 34.41
CA PHE A 594 -15.40 19.47 35.54
C PHE A 594 -15.89 18.06 35.88
N VAL A 595 -16.19 17.23 34.91
CA VAL A 595 -16.62 15.84 35.11
C VAL A 595 -15.49 15.00 35.71
N ALA A 596 -14.24 15.15 35.24
CA ALA A 596 -13.09 14.47 35.82
C ALA A 596 -12.84 14.87 37.28
N ALA A 597 -12.88 16.17 37.60
CA ALA A 597 -12.74 16.65 38.97
C ALA A 597 -13.87 16.15 39.89
N PHE A 598 -15.10 16.12 39.38
CA PHE A 598 -16.26 15.60 40.12
C PHE A 598 -16.13 14.10 40.37
N SER A 599 -15.67 13.33 39.36
CA SER A 599 -15.35 11.89 39.45
C SER A 599 -14.25 11.64 40.52
N ALA A 600 -13.18 12.42 40.52
CA ALA A 600 -12.11 12.31 41.51
C ALA A 600 -12.61 12.59 42.93
N LEU A 601 -13.38 13.67 43.09
CA LEU A 601 -13.97 14.05 44.41
C LEU A 601 -14.95 13.01 44.97
N ARG A 602 -15.71 12.33 44.07
CA ARG A 602 -16.67 11.30 44.45
C ARG A 602 -16.06 9.90 44.50
N HIS A 603 -14.80 9.73 44.12
CA HIS A 603 -14.14 8.43 43.99
C HIS A 603 -14.95 7.44 43.14
N THR A 604 -15.65 7.95 42.14
CA THR A 604 -16.52 7.16 41.25
C THR A 604 -16.03 7.28 39.81
N PRO A 605 -15.74 6.17 39.13
CA PRO A 605 -15.29 6.20 37.76
C PRO A 605 -16.41 6.69 36.80
N VAL A 606 -16.01 7.29 35.68
CA VAL A 606 -16.90 7.57 34.57
C VAL A 606 -17.25 6.27 33.87
N THR A 607 -18.47 6.16 33.32
CA THR A 607 -18.90 5.01 32.52
C THR A 607 -17.92 4.72 31.41
N ALA A 608 -17.65 3.42 31.14
CA ALA A 608 -16.68 2.99 30.16
C ALA A 608 -16.97 3.56 28.75
N ALA A 609 -15.93 3.68 27.93
CA ALA A 609 -16.01 4.11 26.54
C ALA A 609 -16.85 5.39 26.31
N THR A 610 -16.77 6.34 27.25
CA THR A 610 -17.55 7.60 27.21
C THR A 610 -16.68 8.78 26.82
N LEU A 611 -17.08 9.51 25.79
CA LEU A 611 -16.51 10.79 25.36
C LEU A 611 -17.29 11.96 25.97
N ILE A 612 -16.59 12.99 26.41
CA ILE A 612 -17.22 14.21 26.96
C ILE A 612 -16.84 15.38 26.08
N LEU A 613 -17.82 16.03 25.49
CA LEU A 613 -17.65 17.21 24.63
C LEU A 613 -18.19 18.46 25.32
N GLY A 614 -17.64 19.62 25.00
CA GLY A 614 -18.14 20.92 25.42
C GLY A 614 -17.23 21.72 26.36
N ASP A 615 -17.50 23.02 26.44
CA ASP A 615 -16.85 23.97 27.35
C ASP A 615 -17.88 24.69 28.21
N LEU A 616 -17.41 25.37 29.23
CA LEU A 616 -18.28 26.15 30.11
C LEU A 616 -17.69 27.52 30.44
N SER A 617 -18.61 28.47 30.71
CA SER A 617 -18.23 29.78 31.22
C SER A 617 -17.90 29.73 32.71
N ILE A 618 -17.34 30.81 33.23
CA ILE A 618 -17.03 30.94 34.67
C ILE A 618 -18.31 30.87 35.55
N GLN A 619 -19.47 31.13 34.96
CA GLN A 619 -20.78 31.02 35.65
C GLN A 619 -21.46 29.66 35.47
N GLY A 620 -20.84 28.74 34.69
CA GLY A 620 -21.38 27.42 34.44
C GLY A 620 -22.29 27.29 33.24
N ASN A 621 -22.44 28.34 32.40
CA ASN A 621 -23.19 28.23 31.16
C ASN A 621 -22.42 27.36 30.17
N ILE A 622 -23.08 26.37 29.62
CA ILE A 622 -22.50 25.47 28.61
C ILE A 622 -22.29 26.23 27.31
N LYS A 623 -21.17 25.98 26.67
CA LYS A 623 -20.85 26.47 25.31
C LYS A 623 -20.96 25.33 24.33
N GLU A 624 -21.53 25.62 23.17
CA GLU A 624 -21.54 24.66 22.05
C GLU A 624 -20.14 24.34 21.55
N VAL A 625 -19.95 23.13 21.06
CA VAL A 625 -18.76 22.75 20.32
C VAL A 625 -18.88 23.17 18.86
N ARG A 626 -17.76 23.49 18.24
CA ARG A 626 -17.67 24.04 16.88
C ARG A 626 -18.21 23.10 15.81
N SER A 627 -17.87 21.82 15.92
CA SER A 627 -18.38 20.72 15.10
C SER A 627 -18.48 19.45 15.95
N LEU A 628 -19.51 18.65 15.67
CA LEU A 628 -19.72 17.35 16.34
C LEU A 628 -19.22 16.17 15.48
N THR A 629 -19.35 16.28 14.17
CA THR A 629 -19.15 15.13 13.27
C THR A 629 -17.73 14.56 13.37
N GLU A 630 -16.73 15.41 13.31
CA GLU A 630 -15.35 14.95 13.27
C GLU A 630 -14.87 14.36 14.60
N PRO A 631 -15.10 15.01 15.77
CA PRO A 631 -14.74 14.41 17.05
C PRO A 631 -15.51 13.12 17.35
N LEU A 632 -16.79 13.04 16.99
CA LEU A 632 -17.59 11.83 17.19
C LEU A 632 -17.14 10.69 16.26
N GLN A 633 -16.87 10.98 14.99
CA GLN A 633 -16.36 10.00 14.05
C GLN A 633 -15.01 9.42 14.52
N LEU A 634 -14.08 10.31 14.88
CA LEU A 634 -12.77 9.88 15.38
C LEU A 634 -12.90 9.05 16.66
N ALA A 635 -13.76 9.47 17.57
CA ALA A 635 -13.98 8.79 18.83
C ALA A 635 -14.64 7.41 18.63
N MET A 636 -15.64 7.32 17.75
CA MET A 636 -16.25 6.06 17.35
C MET A 636 -15.20 5.09 16.75
N ASP A 637 -14.38 5.59 15.85
CA ASP A 637 -13.29 4.82 15.23
C ASP A 637 -12.28 4.28 16.25
N ASN A 638 -12.19 4.90 17.42
CA ASN A 638 -11.31 4.51 18.53
C ASN A 638 -12.02 3.79 19.68
N GLY A 639 -13.28 3.37 19.48
CA GLY A 639 -13.98 2.49 20.44
C GLY A 639 -14.91 3.20 21.42
N VAL A 640 -15.21 4.49 21.24
CA VAL A 640 -16.23 5.20 22.03
C VAL A 640 -17.62 4.65 21.69
N LYS A 641 -18.39 4.35 22.71
CA LYS A 641 -19.79 3.88 22.60
C LYS A 641 -20.83 4.89 23.08
N ARG A 642 -20.39 5.90 23.80
CA ARG A 642 -21.29 6.90 24.41
C ARG A 642 -20.64 8.28 24.33
N ALA A 643 -21.40 9.30 24.02
CA ALA A 643 -20.92 10.69 23.98
C ALA A 643 -21.84 11.64 24.76
N LEU A 644 -21.26 12.38 25.69
CA LEU A 644 -21.95 13.51 26.32
C LEU A 644 -21.82 14.73 25.42
N VAL A 645 -22.96 15.24 24.99
CA VAL A 645 -23.06 16.34 24.00
C VAL A 645 -23.84 17.51 24.61
N PRO A 646 -23.38 18.76 24.47
CA PRO A 646 -24.14 19.93 24.87
C PRO A 646 -25.50 19.97 24.19
N ILE A 647 -26.56 20.35 24.94
CA ILE A 647 -27.91 20.46 24.38
C ILE A 647 -28.00 21.55 23.30
N GLU A 648 -27.10 22.51 23.35
CA GLU A 648 -26.95 23.59 22.38
C GLU A 648 -26.59 23.05 20.99
N ASN A 649 -25.85 21.90 20.93
CA ASN A 649 -25.49 21.23 19.70
C ASN A 649 -26.53 20.24 19.17
N LYS A 650 -27.74 20.17 19.78
CA LYS A 650 -28.78 19.22 19.36
C LYS A 650 -29.15 19.32 17.89
N ARG A 651 -29.16 20.54 17.32
CA ARG A 651 -29.44 20.74 15.89
C ARG A 651 -28.33 20.18 15.00
N GLN A 652 -27.07 20.45 15.36
CA GLN A 652 -25.92 19.93 14.65
C GLN A 652 -25.86 18.39 14.72
N PHE A 653 -26.31 17.79 15.83
CA PHE A 653 -26.37 16.35 15.98
C PHE A 653 -27.30 15.68 14.96
N LEU A 654 -28.38 16.34 14.53
CA LEU A 654 -29.29 15.86 13.48
C LEU A 654 -28.62 15.82 12.09
N GLU A 655 -27.48 16.51 11.92
CA GLU A 655 -26.69 16.56 10.70
C GLU A 655 -25.54 15.54 10.72
N VAL A 656 -25.31 14.89 11.87
CA VAL A 656 -24.32 13.81 12.02
C VAL A 656 -24.78 12.58 11.24
N SER A 657 -23.84 11.83 10.66
CA SER A 657 -24.14 10.63 9.88
C SER A 657 -24.95 9.60 10.70
N GLY A 658 -25.88 8.90 10.05
CA GLY A 658 -26.71 7.86 10.68
C GLY A 658 -25.85 6.78 11.36
N ASP A 659 -24.70 6.51 10.82
CA ASP A 659 -23.71 5.58 11.29
C ASP A 659 -23.17 5.92 12.69
N ILE A 660 -22.78 7.17 12.91
CA ILE A 660 -22.36 7.64 14.25
C ILE A 660 -23.54 7.52 15.24
N MET A 661 -24.76 7.83 14.79
CA MET A 661 -25.95 7.74 15.62
C MET A 661 -26.31 6.31 16.03
N GLU A 662 -25.99 5.32 15.20
CA GLU A 662 -26.24 3.91 15.51
C GLU A 662 -25.22 3.32 16.50
N HIS A 663 -24.01 3.87 16.52
CA HIS A 663 -22.88 3.30 17.28
C HIS A 663 -22.48 4.08 18.52
N VAL A 664 -22.80 5.37 18.56
CA VAL A 664 -22.49 6.26 19.69
C VAL A 664 -23.77 6.75 20.31
N ASP A 665 -24.11 6.28 21.51
CA ASP A 665 -25.26 6.74 22.28
C ASP A 665 -25.08 8.22 22.72
N PRO A 666 -25.86 9.16 22.16
CA PRO A 666 -25.73 10.57 22.50
C PRO A 666 -26.49 10.88 23.77
N VAL A 667 -25.78 11.38 24.77
CA VAL A 667 -26.36 11.83 26.03
C VAL A 667 -26.29 13.34 26.13
N PHE A 668 -27.41 13.99 25.91
CA PHE A 668 -27.49 15.48 25.97
C PHE A 668 -27.52 15.99 27.41
N TYR A 669 -26.78 17.06 27.66
CA TYR A 669 -26.77 17.74 28.96
C TYR A 669 -26.89 19.26 28.79
N GLY A 670 -27.54 19.96 29.73
CA GLY A 670 -27.75 21.40 29.70
C GLY A 670 -26.98 22.18 30.77
N ASP A 671 -26.38 21.51 31.74
CA ASP A 671 -25.58 22.11 32.78
C ASP A 671 -24.43 21.17 33.23
N PRO A 672 -23.36 21.69 33.85
CA PRO A 672 -22.20 20.90 34.25
C PRO A 672 -22.51 19.77 35.25
N LYS A 673 -23.46 19.99 36.15
CA LYS A 673 -23.86 18.99 37.17
C LYS A 673 -24.57 17.80 36.48
N ALA A 674 -25.49 18.11 35.58
CA ALA A 674 -26.16 17.08 34.76
C ALA A 674 -25.13 16.28 33.92
N ALA A 675 -24.12 16.95 33.35
CA ALA A 675 -23.05 16.26 32.65
C ALA A 675 -22.29 15.27 33.56
N ALA A 676 -21.91 15.71 34.76
CA ALA A 676 -21.20 14.84 35.72
C ALA A 676 -22.07 13.66 36.16
N PHE A 677 -23.33 13.86 36.52
CA PHE A 677 -24.20 12.78 36.94
C PHE A 677 -24.44 11.77 35.84
N LYS A 678 -24.70 12.23 34.61
CA LYS A 678 -24.87 11.36 33.45
C LYS A 678 -23.59 10.58 33.09
N ALA A 679 -22.42 11.22 33.23
CA ALA A 679 -21.14 10.57 32.98
C ALA A 679 -20.83 9.46 34.02
N LEU A 680 -21.19 9.69 35.27
CA LEU A 680 -20.99 8.75 36.41
C LEU A 680 -22.10 7.69 36.47
N GLY A 681 -23.12 7.72 35.64
CA GLY A 681 -24.27 6.82 35.71
C GLY A 681 -25.10 7.02 36.98
N MET A 682 -25.07 8.23 37.55
CA MET A 682 -25.87 8.60 38.72
C MET A 682 -27.20 9.22 38.26
N ASN A 683 -28.30 8.82 38.85
CA ASN A 683 -29.67 9.36 38.56
C ASN A 683 -29.90 10.68 39.33
#